data_cf4e6f4075cdd55af3985bc3975a7e7a
#
_entry.id   cf4e6f4075cdd55af3985bc3975a7e7a
#
_cell.length_a   1.000
_cell.length_b   1.000
_cell.length_c   1.000
_cell.angle_alpha   90.00
_cell.angle_beta   90.00
_cell.angle_gamma   90.00
#
_symmetry.space_group_name_H-M   'P 1'
#
loop_
_entity.id
_entity.type
_entity.pdbx_description
1 polymer ?
#
loop_
_entity_poly.entity_id
_entity_poly.type
_entity_poly.pdbx_seq_one_letter_code
_entity_poly.pdbx_strand_id
1 'polypeptide(L)'
;HIVGLDYDHVKDRLQVIQRCAADPHTVAAIESPTDGVKIFAYVEDIEGRHREGQQLVSRYYNQLLGLESDPACKDESRLCYFSYSPNGYIASLYQAFTLEPLMRKEENSSSENEKLPPFPLQNNPTENTSEDEINKFISSYIFLHPLTTGQRHSNVFKLACEACRRHYPQESILRGLTVFFEHTDFRAEELTSVLSSGYKQVNNQTSATVPPAYSPCQKDIRTKVPYGTLENSDSTEEAYWLGEEFRKETPLFPRDLYNNLPDLLNDCIIEDASDREQDISLLSDLTALSAALPQTFGIYNHKKYSTHLFCVIFSSAGSGKSIAQTGRYLLEEIQAEILSTSESMQKNYHTAHNTWQAECQQKRKKGDTYSEEPQRPPFKMLFIPATTSYTRMQIQMQDNGSQGSIIFDTEAQTLSTANHLDCGNFDDMLRKAFEHENIDSSYKANGISPVYIRHPKLALLLTGTPGQIDSLLSSCGNGLPSRILTYTFREIPHWKEMGDDCISLEDSFKPIAHRVYELYNFCLAHPVLFHFTRPQWNRLNEIFSHMLSEVAMEGNDDLQAVVKRYAFLVMRISMIQTRIRQFEANDLSPEIYCIDADFERSLQIVLCCYEHSRLLHSSMPVPSVRPLKNPNVIRNFVNELPNSFTTDEAIRLGAKHDFNLRKVTRLLKSLNGIKISKISHGSYIKLNKQ
;
A
#
# COMPACT_ATOMS: atom_id res chain seq x y z
N HIS A 1 -6.70 6.69 -21.89
CA HIS A 1 -5.83 7.68 -21.24
C HIS A 1 -6.61 8.95 -20.88
N ILE A 2 -6.32 9.53 -19.71
CA ILE A 2 -6.94 10.79 -19.27
C ILE A 2 -6.08 11.97 -19.76
N VAL A 3 -6.73 12.92 -20.42
CA VAL A 3 -6.13 14.18 -20.84
C VAL A 3 -6.62 15.27 -19.89
N GLY A 4 -5.71 16.05 -19.33
CA GLY A 4 -6.00 17.20 -18.48
C GLY A 4 -5.79 18.51 -19.21
N LEU A 5 -6.75 19.43 -19.06
CA LEU A 5 -6.67 20.81 -19.53
C LEU A 5 -6.63 21.76 -18.34
N ASP A 6 -5.91 22.86 -18.47
CA ASP A 6 -5.87 23.94 -17.47
C ASP A 6 -6.40 25.24 -18.09
N TYR A 7 -7.32 25.89 -17.40
CA TYR A 7 -7.89 27.17 -17.78
C TYR A 7 -7.57 28.18 -16.68
N ASP A 8 -6.70 29.12 -16.95
CA ASP A 8 -6.30 30.16 -16.01
C ASP A 8 -7.21 31.37 -16.07
N HIS A 9 -7.27 32.16 -14.99
CA HIS A 9 -7.99 33.42 -14.87
C HIS A 9 -9.48 33.32 -15.20
N VAL A 10 -10.16 32.27 -14.74
CA VAL A 10 -11.60 32.04 -14.98
C VAL A 10 -12.42 32.88 -14.01
N LYS A 11 -13.21 33.83 -14.53
CA LYS A 11 -14.01 34.76 -13.73
C LYS A 11 -15.13 34.10 -12.94
N ASP A 12 -15.80 33.10 -13.51
CA ASP A 12 -16.88 32.36 -12.87
C ASP A 12 -16.57 30.86 -12.96
N ARG A 13 -15.77 30.37 -12.00
CA ARG A 13 -15.32 28.97 -11.93
C ARG A 13 -16.48 28.01 -11.72
N LEU A 14 -17.47 28.42 -10.92
CA LEU A 14 -18.62 27.57 -10.61
C LEU A 14 -19.47 27.32 -11.86
N GLN A 15 -19.72 28.36 -12.66
CA GLN A 15 -20.45 28.21 -13.92
C GLN A 15 -19.72 27.31 -14.90
N VAL A 16 -18.40 27.41 -15.00
CA VAL A 16 -17.58 26.54 -15.86
C VAL A 16 -17.65 25.09 -15.40
N ILE A 17 -17.53 24.81 -14.09
CA ILE A 17 -17.66 23.46 -13.55
C ILE A 17 -19.07 22.90 -13.81
N GLN A 18 -20.12 23.70 -13.63
CA GLN A 18 -21.50 23.27 -13.93
C GLN A 18 -21.71 22.94 -15.41
N ARG A 19 -21.12 23.72 -16.33
CA ARG A 19 -21.15 23.41 -17.77
C ARG A 19 -20.43 22.13 -18.09
N CYS A 20 -19.26 21.88 -17.49
CA CYS A 20 -18.54 20.62 -17.62
C CYS A 20 -19.32 19.45 -17.02
N ALA A 21 -20.00 19.66 -15.89
CA ALA A 21 -20.83 18.61 -15.27
C ALA A 21 -22.03 18.18 -16.11
N ALA A 22 -22.53 19.07 -16.98
CA ALA A 22 -23.58 18.75 -17.93
C ALA A 22 -23.07 18.09 -19.22
N ASP A 23 -21.76 18.03 -19.44
CA ASP A 23 -21.15 17.48 -20.63
C ASP A 23 -20.79 16.00 -20.44
N PRO A 24 -21.19 15.09 -21.36
CA PRO A 24 -20.99 13.66 -21.19
C PRO A 24 -19.52 13.20 -21.31
N HIS A 25 -18.64 14.03 -21.87
CA HIS A 25 -17.22 13.70 -22.04
C HIS A 25 -16.36 14.10 -20.83
N THR A 26 -16.92 14.86 -19.89
CA THR A 26 -16.18 15.30 -18.70
C THR A 26 -16.01 14.17 -17.71
N VAL A 27 -14.77 13.78 -17.45
CA VAL A 27 -14.41 12.85 -16.37
C VAL A 27 -14.41 13.57 -15.02
N ALA A 28 -13.78 14.76 -14.98
CA ALA A 28 -13.76 15.61 -13.80
C ALA A 28 -13.54 17.08 -14.18
N ALA A 29 -14.08 17.98 -13.37
CA ALA A 29 -13.80 19.41 -13.42
C ALA A 29 -13.62 19.96 -12.01
N ILE A 30 -12.47 20.58 -11.72
CA ILE A 30 -12.09 21.05 -10.39
C ILE A 30 -11.52 22.47 -10.44
N GLU A 31 -11.64 23.20 -9.34
CA GLU A 31 -10.98 24.50 -9.21
C GLU A 31 -9.45 24.32 -9.13
N SER A 32 -8.70 25.17 -9.83
CA SER A 32 -7.25 25.26 -9.69
C SER A 32 -6.88 25.88 -8.33
N PRO A 33 -5.67 25.60 -7.77
CA PRO A 33 -5.21 26.24 -6.53
C PRO A 33 -5.18 27.78 -6.59
N THR A 34 -5.14 28.35 -7.79
CA THR A 34 -5.14 29.80 -8.02
C THR A 34 -6.53 30.29 -8.40
N ASP A 35 -6.71 30.74 -9.63
CA ASP A 35 -7.93 31.37 -10.14
C ASP A 35 -8.49 30.67 -11.40
N GLY A 36 -8.11 29.43 -11.62
CA GLY A 36 -8.45 28.66 -12.79
C GLY A 36 -9.38 27.47 -12.54
N VAL A 37 -9.62 26.69 -13.60
CA VAL A 37 -10.36 25.42 -13.60
C VAL A 37 -9.58 24.38 -14.38
N LYS A 38 -9.49 23.16 -13.82
CA LYS A 38 -8.89 22.01 -14.49
C LYS A 38 -9.98 21.04 -14.93
N ILE A 39 -9.89 20.59 -16.17
CA ILE A 39 -10.86 19.68 -16.78
C ILE A 39 -10.13 18.41 -17.22
N PHE A 40 -10.73 17.27 -16.99
CA PHE A 40 -10.20 15.96 -17.34
C PHE A 40 -11.20 15.23 -18.23
N ALA A 41 -10.69 14.66 -19.32
CA ALA A 41 -11.46 13.86 -20.26
C ALA A 41 -10.70 12.58 -20.64
N TYR A 42 -11.42 11.53 -20.98
CA TYR A 42 -10.83 10.25 -21.38
C TYR A 42 -10.77 10.14 -22.91
N VAL A 43 -9.62 9.71 -23.42
CA VAL A 43 -9.39 9.47 -24.86
C VAL A 43 -8.96 8.03 -25.07
N GLU A 44 -9.66 7.31 -25.97
CA GLU A 44 -9.32 5.95 -26.38
C GLU A 44 -8.18 5.95 -27.39
N ASP A 45 -7.42 4.85 -27.44
CA ASP A 45 -6.36 4.56 -28.42
C ASP A 45 -5.33 5.67 -28.61
N ILE A 46 -5.02 6.40 -27.55
CA ILE A 46 -4.09 7.56 -27.55
C ILE A 46 -2.60 7.15 -27.55
N GLU A 47 -2.27 5.86 -27.37
CA GLU A 47 -0.87 5.41 -27.28
C GLU A 47 0.00 5.90 -28.46
N GLY A 48 1.02 6.70 -28.14
CA GLY A 48 1.89 7.33 -29.15
C GLY A 48 1.28 8.54 -29.86
N ARG A 49 0.02 8.90 -29.56
CA ARG A 49 -0.73 10.00 -30.19
C ARG A 49 -1.23 11.01 -29.16
N HIS A 50 -0.58 11.12 -28.03
CA HIS A 50 -1.02 11.98 -26.91
C HIS A 50 -1.27 13.43 -27.33
N ARG A 51 -0.41 13.98 -28.19
CA ARG A 51 -0.55 15.34 -28.71
C ARG A 51 -1.84 15.55 -29.52
N GLU A 52 -2.23 14.55 -30.31
CA GLU A 52 -3.47 14.60 -31.10
C GLU A 52 -4.70 14.50 -30.18
N GLY A 53 -4.67 13.59 -29.21
CA GLY A 53 -5.73 13.46 -28.22
C GLY A 53 -5.89 14.76 -27.39
N GLN A 54 -4.80 15.35 -26.94
CA GLN A 54 -4.80 16.61 -26.23
C GLN A 54 -5.37 17.78 -27.08
N GLN A 55 -4.99 17.84 -28.36
CA GLN A 55 -5.54 18.84 -29.27
C GLN A 55 -7.05 18.66 -29.54
N LEU A 56 -7.51 17.40 -29.64
CA LEU A 56 -8.93 17.09 -29.81
C LEU A 56 -9.72 17.58 -28.60
N VAL A 57 -9.32 17.18 -27.40
CA VAL A 57 -9.98 17.53 -26.13
C VAL A 57 -9.92 19.04 -25.90
N SER A 58 -8.77 19.69 -26.11
CA SER A 58 -8.60 21.15 -25.98
C SER A 58 -9.53 21.91 -26.91
N ARG A 59 -9.59 21.53 -28.18
CA ARG A 59 -10.48 22.18 -29.17
C ARG A 59 -11.96 22.03 -28.75
N TYR A 60 -12.36 20.87 -28.30
CA TYR A 60 -13.73 20.61 -27.87
C TYR A 60 -14.13 21.50 -26.69
N TYR A 61 -13.33 21.48 -25.60
CA TYR A 61 -13.67 22.26 -24.41
C TYR A 61 -13.49 23.79 -24.61
N ASN A 62 -12.54 24.23 -25.45
CA ASN A 62 -12.41 25.62 -25.78
C ASN A 62 -13.68 26.14 -26.51
N GLN A 63 -14.26 25.34 -27.38
CA GLN A 63 -15.52 25.66 -28.06
C GLN A 63 -16.71 25.57 -27.11
N LEU A 64 -16.78 24.55 -26.25
CA LEU A 64 -17.86 24.39 -25.28
C LEU A 64 -17.93 25.54 -24.29
N LEU A 65 -16.79 26.01 -23.80
CA LEU A 65 -16.70 26.98 -22.71
C LEU A 65 -16.56 28.42 -23.23
N GLY A 66 -16.10 28.62 -24.46
CA GLY A 66 -15.73 29.92 -24.99
C GLY A 66 -14.46 30.49 -24.35
N LEU A 67 -13.57 29.62 -23.87
CA LEU A 67 -12.30 29.93 -23.22
C LEU A 67 -11.15 29.26 -23.97
N GLU A 68 -9.92 29.71 -23.75
CA GLU A 68 -8.73 29.05 -24.26
C GLU A 68 -7.98 28.32 -23.15
N SER A 69 -7.68 27.03 -23.34
CA SER A 69 -6.87 26.26 -22.42
C SER A 69 -5.39 26.59 -22.53
N ASP A 70 -4.63 26.48 -21.43
CA ASP A 70 -3.18 26.71 -21.42
C ASP A 70 -2.47 25.83 -22.47
N PRO A 71 -1.84 26.44 -23.49
CA PRO A 71 -1.15 25.70 -24.54
C PRO A 71 0.11 24.97 -24.05
N ALA A 72 0.56 25.22 -22.83
CA ALA A 72 1.72 24.54 -22.24
C ALA A 72 1.39 23.15 -21.68
N CYS A 73 0.11 22.79 -21.53
CA CYS A 73 -0.33 21.46 -21.06
C CYS A 73 -0.25 20.39 -22.17
N LYS A 74 0.94 20.15 -22.77
CA LYS A 74 1.12 19.27 -23.94
C LYS A 74 1.85 17.96 -23.64
N ASP A 75 2.44 17.82 -22.47
CA ASP A 75 3.32 16.71 -22.14
C ASP A 75 2.63 15.70 -21.22
N GLU A 76 2.81 14.40 -21.50
CA GLU A 76 2.30 13.27 -20.71
C GLU A 76 2.84 13.27 -19.27
N SER A 77 4.00 13.89 -19.06
CA SER A 77 4.71 13.91 -17.79
C SER A 77 4.42 15.13 -16.90
N ARG A 78 3.53 16.04 -17.35
CA ARG A 78 3.27 17.27 -16.61
C ARG A 78 2.52 16.97 -15.31
N LEU A 79 3.09 17.41 -14.19
CA LEU A 79 2.46 17.34 -12.87
C LEU A 79 1.23 18.26 -12.82
N CYS A 80 0.11 17.71 -12.38
CA CYS A 80 -1.12 18.43 -12.11
C CYS A 80 -1.32 18.54 -10.59
N TYR A 81 -1.35 19.78 -10.07
CA TYR A 81 -1.68 19.99 -8.67
C TYR A 81 -3.20 19.93 -8.48
N PHE A 82 -3.65 19.01 -7.62
CA PHE A 82 -5.03 18.97 -7.17
C PHE A 82 -5.18 19.89 -5.96
N SER A 83 -6.26 20.68 -5.97
CA SER A 83 -6.67 21.50 -4.84
C SER A 83 -7.94 20.95 -4.23
N TYR A 84 -8.21 21.31 -2.97
CA TYR A 84 -9.52 21.09 -2.39
C TYR A 84 -10.55 21.94 -3.13
N SER A 85 -11.48 21.31 -3.82
CA SER A 85 -12.53 21.95 -4.61
C SER A 85 -13.90 21.46 -4.13
N PRO A 86 -14.55 22.18 -3.19
CA PRO A 86 -15.85 21.78 -2.66
C PRO A 86 -16.96 21.76 -3.72
N ASN A 87 -16.77 22.51 -4.82
CA ASN A 87 -17.69 22.58 -5.96
C ASN A 87 -17.20 21.73 -7.15
N GLY A 88 -16.15 20.93 -6.96
CA GLY A 88 -15.61 20.08 -8.01
C GLY A 88 -16.61 19.00 -8.45
N TYR A 89 -16.56 18.67 -9.72
CA TYR A 89 -17.37 17.62 -10.34
C TYR A 89 -16.50 16.43 -10.70
N ILE A 90 -16.98 15.24 -10.42
CA ILE A 90 -16.41 13.97 -10.90
C ILE A 90 -17.54 13.14 -11.46
N ALA A 91 -17.42 12.75 -12.71
CA ALA A 91 -18.43 11.94 -13.38
C ALA A 91 -18.41 10.50 -12.86
N SER A 92 -19.56 9.93 -12.61
CA SER A 92 -19.73 8.49 -12.41
C SER A 92 -19.65 7.70 -13.73
N LEU A 93 -19.96 8.36 -14.84
CA LEU A 93 -19.90 7.85 -16.21
C LEU A 93 -19.51 8.98 -17.15
N TYR A 94 -18.73 8.65 -18.18
CA TYR A 94 -18.31 9.60 -19.21
C TYR A 94 -18.21 8.90 -20.57
N GLN A 95 -18.30 9.69 -21.64
CA GLN A 95 -18.07 9.22 -23.01
C GLN A 95 -16.59 9.47 -23.37
N ALA A 96 -15.94 8.48 -23.93
CA ALA A 96 -14.58 8.62 -24.40
C ALA A 96 -14.54 9.44 -25.70
N PHE A 97 -13.47 10.22 -25.87
CA PHE A 97 -13.10 10.72 -27.19
C PHE A 97 -12.38 9.61 -27.95
N THR A 98 -12.68 9.46 -29.24
CA THR A 98 -12.04 8.49 -30.12
C THR A 98 -11.22 9.23 -31.17
N LEU A 99 -9.95 8.86 -31.36
CA LEU A 99 -9.09 9.37 -32.44
C LEU A 99 -9.39 8.63 -33.71
N GLU A 100 -9.56 9.35 -34.84
CA GLU A 100 -9.75 8.71 -36.15
C GLU A 100 -8.56 7.80 -36.52
N PRO A 101 -8.80 6.66 -37.19
CA PRO A 101 -7.73 5.79 -37.67
C PRO A 101 -6.84 6.54 -38.67
N LEU A 102 -5.52 6.35 -38.59
CA LEU A 102 -4.55 6.93 -39.53
C LEU A 102 -4.79 6.35 -40.94
N MET A 103 -5.56 7.05 -41.79
CA MET A 103 -5.52 6.84 -43.21
C MET A 103 -4.26 7.54 -43.76
N ARG A 104 -3.47 6.82 -44.60
CA ARG A 104 -2.38 7.43 -45.35
C ARG A 104 -2.94 8.55 -46.20
N LYS A 105 -2.56 9.80 -45.94
CA LYS A 105 -2.88 10.95 -46.77
C LYS A 105 -1.85 11.07 -47.87
N GLU A 106 -2.31 11.01 -49.11
CA GLU A 106 -1.74 11.77 -50.21
C GLU A 106 -2.12 13.25 -49.99
N GLU A 107 -1.14 14.14 -50.23
CA GLU A 107 -1.29 15.58 -50.11
C GLU A 107 -2.33 16.08 -51.10
N ASN A 108 -3.30 16.87 -50.63
CA ASN A 108 -3.74 18.05 -51.34
C ASN A 108 -4.58 18.98 -50.43
N SER A 109 -4.20 20.25 -50.54
CA SER A 109 -4.78 21.43 -49.91
C SER A 109 -6.22 21.70 -50.33
N SER A 110 -7.08 22.09 -49.39
CA SER A 110 -7.86 23.35 -49.51
C SER A 110 -8.86 23.47 -48.33
N SER A 111 -8.93 24.69 -47.85
CA SER A 111 -9.84 25.21 -46.87
C SER A 111 -11.29 25.05 -47.27
N GLU A 112 -12.15 24.58 -46.33
CA GLU A 112 -13.51 25.05 -46.30
C GLU A 112 -14.13 24.82 -44.89
N ASN A 113 -14.74 25.89 -44.34
CA ASN A 113 -15.48 25.92 -43.11
C ASN A 113 -16.78 25.16 -43.26
N GLU A 114 -16.94 24.02 -42.64
CA GLU A 114 -18.25 23.41 -42.45
C GLU A 114 -18.76 23.66 -41.03
N LYS A 115 -19.87 24.40 -40.98
CA LYS A 115 -20.70 24.61 -39.81
C LYS A 115 -21.44 23.31 -39.45
N LEU A 116 -21.22 22.83 -38.25
CA LEU A 116 -22.04 21.78 -37.65
C LEU A 116 -23.47 22.28 -37.36
N PRO A 117 -24.47 21.42 -37.51
CA PRO A 117 -25.88 21.82 -37.27
C PRO A 117 -26.16 21.99 -35.77
N PRO A 118 -27.15 22.83 -35.40
CA PRO A 118 -27.46 23.09 -34.01
C PRO A 118 -28.23 21.94 -33.37
N PHE A 119 -27.81 21.60 -32.17
CA PHE A 119 -28.47 20.61 -31.32
C PHE A 119 -29.83 21.12 -30.84
N PRO A 120 -30.85 20.24 -30.78
CA PRO A 120 -32.16 20.61 -30.21
C PRO A 120 -32.10 20.56 -28.69
N LEU A 121 -32.62 21.61 -28.08
CA LEU A 121 -32.95 21.74 -26.67
C LEU A 121 -34.23 20.97 -26.34
N GLN A 122 -34.18 20.25 -25.24
CA GLN A 122 -35.28 19.79 -24.38
C GLN A 122 -36.30 18.80 -24.94
N ASN A 123 -36.41 17.67 -24.24
CA ASN A 123 -37.73 17.22 -23.78
C ASN A 123 -37.63 16.31 -22.55
N ASN A 124 -38.57 16.51 -21.63
CA ASN A 124 -38.81 15.79 -20.39
C ASN A 124 -39.05 14.28 -20.59
N PRO A 125 -38.88 13.47 -19.51
CA PRO A 125 -38.95 12.03 -19.61
C PRO A 125 -40.38 11.53 -19.80
N THR A 126 -40.61 10.84 -20.90
CA THR A 126 -41.77 9.95 -21.07
C THR A 126 -41.31 8.59 -21.61
N GLU A 127 -41.63 7.58 -20.84
CA GLU A 127 -41.80 6.14 -21.15
C GLU A 127 -41.42 5.69 -22.56
N ASN A 128 -40.22 5.06 -22.66
CA ASN A 128 -39.89 3.91 -23.53
C ASN A 128 -38.34 3.80 -23.62
N THR A 129 -37.73 3.35 -22.53
CA THR A 129 -36.34 2.88 -22.61
C THR A 129 -36.34 1.59 -23.43
N SER A 130 -35.64 1.57 -24.56
CA SER A 130 -35.61 0.38 -25.42
C SER A 130 -34.93 -0.80 -24.70
N GLU A 131 -35.38 -2.04 -24.90
CA GLU A 131 -34.77 -3.24 -24.36
C GLU A 131 -33.28 -3.34 -24.74
N ASP A 132 -32.88 -2.80 -25.89
CA ASP A 132 -31.48 -2.72 -26.33
C ASP A 132 -30.61 -1.87 -25.46
N GLU A 133 -31.12 -0.76 -24.89
CA GLU A 133 -30.40 0.13 -24.00
C GLU A 133 -30.17 -0.52 -22.62
N ILE A 134 -31.18 -1.22 -22.12
CA ILE A 134 -31.09 -1.99 -20.87
C ILE A 134 -30.07 -3.14 -21.02
N ASN A 135 -30.09 -3.86 -22.13
CA ASN A 135 -29.16 -4.95 -22.40
C ASN A 135 -27.73 -4.45 -22.56
N LYS A 136 -27.50 -3.29 -23.16
CA LYS A 136 -26.18 -2.61 -23.21
C LYS A 136 -25.70 -2.21 -21.82
N PHE A 137 -26.60 -1.67 -20.98
CA PHE A 137 -26.28 -1.34 -19.59
C PHE A 137 -25.85 -2.58 -18.81
N ILE A 138 -26.62 -3.67 -18.88
CA ILE A 138 -26.31 -4.94 -18.18
C ILE A 138 -24.97 -5.48 -18.66
N SER A 139 -24.75 -5.56 -19.98
CA SER A 139 -23.51 -6.09 -20.56
C SER A 139 -22.29 -5.28 -20.16
N SER A 140 -22.39 -3.94 -20.19
CA SER A 140 -21.32 -3.03 -19.77
C SER A 140 -21.02 -3.15 -18.28
N TYR A 141 -22.06 -3.28 -17.45
CA TYR A 141 -21.90 -3.43 -16.01
C TYR A 141 -21.22 -4.75 -15.63
N ILE A 142 -21.64 -5.86 -16.27
CA ILE A 142 -21.05 -7.19 -16.04
C ILE A 142 -19.60 -7.26 -16.55
N PHE A 143 -19.29 -6.57 -17.63
CA PHE A 143 -17.91 -6.46 -18.14
C PHE A 143 -16.98 -5.81 -17.12
N LEU A 144 -17.43 -4.74 -16.46
CA LEU A 144 -16.68 -4.01 -15.43
C LEU A 144 -16.68 -4.75 -14.07
N HIS A 145 -17.75 -5.50 -13.79
CA HIS A 145 -17.96 -6.22 -12.52
C HIS A 145 -18.32 -7.68 -12.80
N PRO A 146 -17.35 -8.54 -13.14
CA PRO A 146 -17.59 -9.93 -13.51
C PRO A 146 -18.36 -10.70 -12.43
N LEU A 147 -19.33 -11.52 -12.88
CA LEU A 147 -20.19 -12.33 -12.00
C LEU A 147 -19.49 -13.65 -11.63
N THR A 148 -18.31 -13.57 -11.00
CA THR A 148 -17.53 -14.73 -10.57
C THR A 148 -18.11 -15.36 -9.30
N THR A 149 -17.84 -16.64 -9.09
CA THR A 149 -18.25 -17.37 -7.88
C THR A 149 -17.72 -16.67 -6.64
N GLY A 150 -18.59 -16.37 -5.67
CA GLY A 150 -18.27 -15.62 -4.44
C GLY A 150 -18.53 -14.10 -4.52
N GLN A 151 -18.65 -13.49 -5.72
CA GLN A 151 -18.97 -12.07 -5.86
C GLN A 151 -20.32 -11.79 -6.56
N ARG A 152 -20.98 -12.83 -7.05
CA ARG A 152 -22.22 -12.72 -7.84
C ARG A 152 -23.30 -11.91 -7.13
N HIS A 153 -23.62 -12.24 -5.88
CA HIS A 153 -24.65 -11.54 -5.09
C HIS A 153 -24.35 -10.06 -4.94
N SER A 154 -23.12 -9.72 -4.56
CA SER A 154 -22.70 -8.34 -4.36
C SER A 154 -22.75 -7.53 -5.66
N ASN A 155 -22.33 -8.11 -6.77
CA ASN A 155 -22.30 -7.40 -8.06
C ASN A 155 -23.72 -7.26 -8.66
N VAL A 156 -24.57 -8.29 -8.53
CA VAL A 156 -25.99 -8.21 -8.92
C VAL A 156 -26.74 -7.20 -8.05
N PHE A 157 -26.49 -7.16 -6.76
CA PHE A 157 -27.10 -6.18 -5.84
C PHE A 157 -26.72 -4.73 -6.21
N LYS A 158 -25.45 -4.47 -6.48
CA LYS A 158 -24.96 -3.14 -6.91
C LYS A 158 -25.54 -2.75 -8.26
N LEU A 159 -25.62 -3.70 -9.21
CA LEU A 159 -26.28 -3.48 -10.50
C LEU A 159 -27.75 -3.11 -10.32
N ALA A 160 -28.47 -3.79 -9.41
CA ALA A 160 -29.85 -3.49 -9.09
C ALA A 160 -30.04 -2.09 -8.52
N CYS A 161 -29.17 -1.67 -7.61
CA CYS A 161 -29.18 -0.30 -7.07
C CYS A 161 -28.96 0.75 -8.17
N GLU A 162 -28.01 0.51 -9.07
CA GLU A 162 -27.72 1.44 -10.17
C GLU A 162 -28.83 1.47 -11.21
N ALA A 163 -29.40 0.33 -11.55
CA ALA A 163 -30.56 0.23 -12.45
C ALA A 163 -31.78 0.99 -11.89
N CYS A 164 -32.02 0.87 -10.57
CA CYS A 164 -33.09 1.62 -9.90
C CYS A 164 -32.86 3.15 -9.95
N ARG A 165 -31.64 3.62 -9.72
CA ARG A 165 -31.29 5.05 -9.85
C ARG A 165 -31.48 5.59 -11.26
N ARG A 166 -31.35 4.73 -12.27
CA ARG A 166 -31.58 5.05 -13.68
C ARG A 166 -33.01 4.88 -14.13
N HIS A 167 -33.92 4.57 -13.19
CA HIS A 167 -35.34 4.31 -13.46
C HIS A 167 -35.62 3.15 -14.44
N TYR A 168 -34.68 2.17 -14.57
CA TYR A 168 -34.91 0.99 -15.36
C TYR A 168 -35.88 0.04 -14.64
N PRO A 169 -36.89 -0.54 -15.34
CA PRO A 169 -37.83 -1.45 -14.72
C PRO A 169 -37.14 -2.73 -14.21
N GLN A 170 -37.43 -3.13 -12.98
CA GLN A 170 -36.84 -4.34 -12.37
C GLN A 170 -37.05 -5.59 -13.21
N GLU A 171 -38.21 -5.74 -13.82
CA GLU A 171 -38.54 -6.90 -14.66
C GLU A 171 -37.68 -6.98 -15.93
N SER A 172 -37.33 -5.83 -16.53
CA SER A 172 -36.46 -5.76 -17.71
C SER A 172 -35.03 -6.11 -17.36
N ILE A 173 -34.53 -5.66 -16.20
CA ILE A 173 -33.22 -6.04 -15.67
C ILE A 173 -33.18 -7.53 -15.35
N LEU A 174 -34.21 -8.09 -14.74
CA LEU A 174 -34.30 -9.51 -14.44
C LEU A 174 -34.22 -10.35 -15.71
N ARG A 175 -34.98 -10.00 -16.76
CA ARG A 175 -34.96 -10.68 -18.07
C ARG A 175 -33.57 -10.63 -18.70
N GLY A 176 -32.94 -9.46 -18.75
CA GLY A 176 -31.58 -9.29 -19.30
C GLY A 176 -30.52 -10.08 -18.54
N LEU A 177 -30.62 -10.16 -17.22
CA LEU A 177 -29.67 -10.93 -16.40
C LEU A 177 -29.89 -12.45 -16.52
N THR A 178 -31.10 -12.91 -16.71
CA THR A 178 -31.40 -14.35 -16.82
C THR A 178 -30.57 -15.00 -17.92
N VAL A 179 -30.35 -14.32 -19.05
CA VAL A 179 -29.54 -14.81 -20.17
C VAL A 179 -28.07 -15.09 -19.73
N PHE A 180 -27.51 -14.35 -18.80
CA PHE A 180 -26.13 -14.54 -18.31
C PHE A 180 -26.04 -15.70 -17.30
N PHE A 181 -27.15 -16.17 -16.74
CA PHE A 181 -27.16 -17.19 -15.70
C PHE A 181 -27.77 -18.53 -16.16
N GLU A 182 -28.24 -18.65 -17.40
CA GLU A 182 -28.90 -19.88 -17.94
C GLU A 182 -28.07 -21.16 -17.80
N HIS A 183 -26.75 -21.06 -17.60
CA HIS A 183 -25.84 -22.21 -17.45
C HIS A 183 -25.02 -22.17 -16.15
N THR A 184 -25.51 -21.47 -15.11
CA THR A 184 -24.81 -21.32 -13.83
C THR A 184 -25.60 -21.87 -12.66
N ASP A 185 -24.97 -22.12 -11.53
CA ASP A 185 -25.59 -22.59 -10.28
C ASP A 185 -26.46 -21.52 -9.60
N PHE A 186 -26.59 -20.33 -10.17
CA PHE A 186 -27.34 -19.21 -9.60
C PHE A 186 -28.81 -19.34 -9.92
N ARG A 187 -29.62 -19.68 -8.91
CA ARG A 187 -31.05 -19.97 -9.11
C ARG A 187 -31.84 -18.70 -9.42
N ALA A 188 -32.85 -18.82 -10.28
CA ALA A 188 -33.70 -17.69 -10.68
C ALA A 188 -34.42 -17.01 -9.49
N GLU A 189 -34.78 -17.78 -8.46
CA GLU A 189 -35.39 -17.27 -7.22
C GLU A 189 -34.40 -16.39 -6.44
N GLU A 190 -33.16 -16.80 -6.37
CA GLU A 190 -32.04 -16.11 -5.69
C GLU A 190 -31.69 -14.79 -6.41
N LEU A 191 -31.64 -14.83 -7.75
CA LEU A 191 -31.44 -13.64 -8.59
C LEU A 191 -32.55 -12.61 -8.36
N THR A 192 -33.83 -13.08 -8.32
CA THR A 192 -34.99 -12.21 -8.06
C THR A 192 -34.92 -11.57 -6.67
N SER A 193 -34.51 -12.34 -5.66
CA SER A 193 -34.38 -11.85 -4.28
C SER A 193 -33.33 -10.75 -4.16
N VAL A 194 -32.14 -10.97 -4.75
CA VAL A 194 -31.03 -9.99 -4.72
C VAL A 194 -31.39 -8.70 -5.46
N LEU A 195 -32.03 -8.82 -6.64
CA LEU A 195 -32.53 -7.67 -7.40
C LEU A 195 -33.57 -6.86 -6.61
N SER A 196 -34.56 -7.54 -6.02
CA SER A 196 -35.59 -6.89 -5.22
C SER A 196 -35.01 -6.13 -4.02
N SER A 197 -33.99 -6.69 -3.40
CA SER A 197 -33.30 -6.05 -2.27
C SER A 197 -32.60 -4.76 -2.70
N GLY A 198 -31.91 -4.75 -3.86
CA GLY A 198 -31.24 -3.56 -4.39
C GLY A 198 -32.23 -2.42 -4.75
N TYR A 199 -33.35 -2.76 -5.39
CA TYR A 199 -34.41 -1.78 -5.72
C TYR A 199 -35.08 -1.21 -4.45
N LYS A 200 -35.39 -2.07 -3.46
CA LYS A 200 -35.94 -1.64 -2.17
C LYS A 200 -35.01 -0.68 -1.44
N GLN A 201 -33.71 -0.91 -1.45
CA GLN A 201 -32.75 -0.04 -0.78
C GLN A 201 -32.73 1.37 -1.35
N VAL A 202 -32.78 1.52 -2.67
CA VAL A 202 -32.79 2.85 -3.33
C VAL A 202 -34.13 3.56 -3.11
N ASN A 203 -35.25 2.84 -3.24
CA ASN A 203 -36.58 3.41 -3.03
C ASN A 203 -36.83 3.86 -1.59
N ASN A 204 -36.25 3.21 -0.59
CA ASN A 204 -36.32 3.62 0.80
C ASN A 204 -35.46 4.88 1.10
N GLN A 205 -34.44 5.14 0.30
CA GLN A 205 -33.61 6.37 0.41
C GLN A 205 -34.25 7.61 -0.24
N THR A 206 -35.15 7.44 -1.21
CA THR A 206 -35.82 8.55 -1.89
C THR A 206 -37.06 9.07 -1.17
N SER A 207 -37.51 8.41 -0.09
CA SER A 207 -38.66 8.87 0.73
C SER A 207 -38.27 9.81 1.90
N ALA A 208 -37.00 10.17 2.05
CA ALA A 208 -36.55 11.18 3.03
C ALA A 208 -36.47 12.55 2.40
N THR A 209 -37.41 13.41 2.75
CA THR A 209 -37.51 14.82 2.35
C THR A 209 -36.24 15.61 2.66
N VAL A 210 -35.84 16.44 1.68
CA VAL A 210 -34.75 17.42 1.75
C VAL A 210 -34.96 18.40 2.90
N PRO A 211 -33.99 18.62 3.80
CA PRO A 211 -34.04 19.75 4.75
C PRO A 211 -33.62 21.05 4.09
N PRO A 212 -34.23 22.21 4.44
CA PRO A 212 -33.88 23.50 3.88
C PRO A 212 -32.60 24.07 4.48
N ALA A 213 -32.04 25.02 3.72
CA ALA A 213 -30.76 25.69 3.90
C ALA A 213 -30.48 26.24 5.31
N TYR A 214 -29.24 26.09 5.74
CA TYR A 214 -28.67 26.66 6.94
C TYR A 214 -28.58 28.18 6.86
N SER A 215 -29.12 28.82 7.92
CA SER A 215 -28.83 30.24 8.27
C SER A 215 -28.42 30.27 9.74
N PRO A 216 -27.39 31.01 10.14
CA PRO A 216 -26.87 30.98 11.48
C PRO A 216 -27.59 31.97 12.39
N CYS A 217 -28.15 31.53 13.51
CA CYS A 217 -28.11 32.26 14.79
C CYS A 217 -28.95 31.64 15.92
N GLN A 218 -28.32 31.54 17.06
CA GLN A 218 -28.81 31.76 18.43
C GLN A 218 -29.67 30.71 19.15
N LYS A 219 -29.02 30.21 20.22
CA LYS A 219 -29.47 29.99 21.62
C LYS A 219 -30.65 29.06 21.95
N ASP A 220 -30.25 28.10 22.79
CA ASP A 220 -31.02 27.46 23.86
C ASP A 220 -32.46 27.00 23.58
N ILE A 221 -32.60 25.67 23.46
CA ILE A 221 -33.70 24.96 24.20
C ILE A 221 -33.29 23.49 24.35
N ARG A 222 -33.12 23.08 25.62
CA ARG A 222 -33.08 21.67 26.00
C ARG A 222 -34.49 21.09 25.83
N THR A 223 -34.67 20.23 24.83
CA THR A 223 -35.81 19.33 24.78
C THR A 223 -35.28 17.90 24.64
N LYS A 224 -35.53 17.11 25.65
CA LYS A 224 -35.36 15.66 25.69
C LYS A 224 -36.12 15.05 24.51
N VAL A 225 -35.44 14.44 23.59
CA VAL A 225 -36.04 13.54 22.62
C VAL A 225 -36.14 12.16 23.29
N PRO A 226 -37.30 11.52 23.31
CA PRO A 226 -37.41 10.16 23.86
C PRO A 226 -36.71 9.19 22.94
N TYR A 227 -35.77 8.42 23.49
CA TYR A 227 -35.20 7.26 22.85
C TYR A 227 -36.31 6.24 22.58
N GLY A 228 -36.74 6.11 21.32
CA GLY A 228 -37.55 4.98 20.88
C GLY A 228 -36.62 3.78 20.70
N THR A 229 -36.87 2.75 21.47
CA THR A 229 -36.30 1.40 21.27
C THR A 229 -36.59 0.92 19.88
N LEU A 230 -35.54 0.89 19.00
CA LEU A 230 -35.55 0.17 17.77
C LEU A 230 -35.25 -1.30 18.07
N GLU A 231 -36.31 -2.07 18.28
CA GLU A 231 -36.23 -3.53 18.13
C GLU A 231 -36.20 -3.87 16.64
N ASN A 232 -34.99 -3.99 16.09
CA ASN A 232 -34.75 -4.64 14.78
C ASN A 232 -33.84 -5.84 15.02
N SER A 233 -34.43 -6.97 15.37
CA SER A 233 -33.72 -8.23 15.61
C SER A 233 -33.02 -8.82 14.38
N ASP A 234 -33.49 -8.53 13.17
CA ASP A 234 -32.96 -9.15 11.94
C ASP A 234 -31.66 -8.49 11.43
N SER A 235 -31.51 -7.18 11.57
CA SER A 235 -30.29 -6.48 11.09
C SER A 235 -29.08 -6.69 11.99
N THR A 236 -29.28 -7.00 13.27
CA THR A 236 -28.21 -7.29 14.24
C THR A 236 -27.67 -8.72 14.08
N GLU A 237 -28.50 -9.70 13.72
CA GLU A 237 -28.05 -11.07 13.46
C GLU A 237 -27.22 -11.16 12.17
N GLU A 238 -27.65 -10.55 11.07
CA GLU A 238 -26.87 -10.53 9.81
C GLU A 238 -25.51 -9.83 9.99
N ALA A 239 -25.47 -8.71 10.73
CA ALA A 239 -24.23 -8.02 11.04
C ALA A 239 -23.31 -8.87 11.93
N TYR A 240 -23.85 -9.61 12.87
CA TYR A 240 -23.11 -10.52 13.71
C TYR A 240 -22.47 -11.66 12.90
N TRP A 241 -23.25 -12.32 12.05
CA TRP A 241 -22.76 -13.42 11.19
C TRP A 241 -21.67 -12.95 10.22
N LEU A 242 -21.83 -11.77 9.60
CA LEU A 242 -20.81 -11.18 8.73
C LEU A 242 -19.52 -10.84 9.49
N GLY A 243 -19.66 -10.34 10.72
CA GLY A 243 -18.52 -10.09 11.59
C GLY A 243 -17.75 -11.37 11.93
N GLU A 244 -18.46 -12.46 12.22
CA GLU A 244 -17.85 -13.77 12.49
C GLU A 244 -17.15 -14.35 11.23
N GLU A 245 -17.67 -14.15 10.02
CA GLU A 245 -17.01 -14.54 8.79
C GLU A 245 -15.70 -13.76 8.59
N PHE A 246 -15.70 -12.44 8.79
CA PHE A 246 -14.49 -11.64 8.71
C PHE A 246 -13.43 -12.06 9.73
N ARG A 247 -13.84 -12.43 10.94
CA ARG A 247 -12.93 -12.93 11.99
C ARG A 247 -12.36 -14.30 11.67
N LYS A 248 -13.10 -15.17 10.97
CA LYS A 248 -12.58 -16.46 10.50
C LYS A 248 -11.51 -16.29 9.43
N GLU A 249 -11.68 -15.33 8.52
CA GLU A 249 -10.68 -15.02 7.50
C GLU A 249 -9.45 -14.31 8.09
N THR A 250 -9.66 -13.39 9.04
CA THR A 250 -8.62 -12.57 9.68
C THR A 250 -8.64 -12.78 11.19
N PRO A 251 -8.02 -13.85 11.71
CA PRO A 251 -8.11 -14.22 13.12
C PRO A 251 -7.55 -13.13 14.05
N LEU A 252 -8.10 -13.08 15.24
CA LEU A 252 -7.57 -12.33 16.37
C LEU A 252 -6.49 -13.14 17.07
N PHE A 253 -5.64 -12.48 17.84
CA PHE A 253 -4.78 -13.17 18.78
C PHE A 253 -5.63 -13.89 19.84
N PRO A 254 -5.25 -15.12 20.23
CA PRO A 254 -5.92 -15.78 21.37
C PRO A 254 -5.90 -14.89 22.62
N ARG A 255 -7.03 -14.76 23.31
CA ARG A 255 -7.13 -13.82 24.45
C ARG A 255 -6.27 -14.23 25.64
N ASP A 256 -5.97 -15.52 25.80
CA ASP A 256 -5.03 -16.03 26.80
C ASP A 256 -3.58 -15.56 26.57
N LEU A 257 -3.25 -15.10 25.36
CA LEU A 257 -1.96 -14.53 25.01
C LEU A 257 -1.61 -13.30 25.89
N TYR A 258 -2.61 -12.53 26.30
CA TYR A 258 -2.44 -11.33 27.13
C TYR A 258 -2.20 -11.67 28.61
N ASN A 259 -2.39 -12.94 29.00
CA ASN A 259 -2.08 -13.37 30.35
C ASN A 259 -0.56 -13.48 30.55
N ASN A 260 -0.06 -13.04 31.70
CA ASN A 260 1.35 -13.16 32.09
C ASN A 260 2.33 -12.52 31.10
N LEU A 261 1.96 -11.35 30.51
CA LEU A 261 2.90 -10.50 29.80
C LEU A 261 4.03 -10.02 30.74
N PRO A 262 5.22 -9.66 30.23
CA PRO A 262 6.13 -8.79 30.96
C PRO A 262 5.41 -7.53 31.46
N ASP A 263 5.74 -7.05 32.65
CA ASP A 263 5.01 -5.92 33.28
C ASP A 263 4.98 -4.68 32.40
N LEU A 264 6.08 -4.37 31.71
CA LEU A 264 6.17 -3.25 30.78
C LEU A 264 5.18 -3.39 29.60
N LEU A 265 5.00 -4.58 29.05
CA LEU A 265 4.01 -4.83 27.99
C LEU A 265 2.58 -4.88 28.54
N ASN A 266 2.40 -5.30 29.77
CA ASN A 266 1.11 -5.27 30.45
C ASN A 266 0.64 -3.82 30.67
N ASP A 267 1.55 -2.92 31.03
CA ASP A 267 1.25 -1.49 31.18
C ASP A 267 0.86 -0.81 29.85
N CYS A 268 1.23 -1.39 28.71
CA CYS A 268 0.82 -0.91 27.39
C CYS A 268 -0.61 -1.31 27.00
N ILE A 269 -1.28 -2.17 27.77
CA ILE A 269 -2.66 -2.60 27.46
C ILE A 269 -3.62 -1.43 27.69
N ILE A 270 -4.44 -1.15 26.68
CA ILE A 270 -5.45 -0.10 26.70
C ILE A 270 -6.79 -0.74 27.05
N GLU A 271 -7.32 -0.48 28.24
CA GLU A 271 -8.52 -1.13 28.77
C GLU A 271 -9.77 -0.98 27.88
N ASP A 272 -9.94 0.20 27.29
CA ASP A 272 -11.08 0.53 26.42
C ASP A 272 -10.88 0.18 24.94
N ALA A 273 -9.76 -0.45 24.60
CA ALA A 273 -9.50 -0.86 23.23
C ALA A 273 -10.25 -2.16 22.91
N SER A 274 -10.78 -2.26 21.69
CA SER A 274 -11.32 -3.50 21.15
C SER A 274 -10.22 -4.57 21.03
N ASP A 275 -10.62 -5.83 20.96
CA ASP A 275 -9.68 -6.94 20.78
C ASP A 275 -8.72 -6.72 19.59
N ARG A 276 -9.24 -6.15 18.50
CA ARG A 276 -8.46 -5.84 17.31
C ARG A 276 -7.46 -4.70 17.56
N GLU A 277 -7.89 -3.67 18.24
CA GLU A 277 -7.03 -2.56 18.63
C GLU A 277 -5.92 -3.01 19.57
N GLN A 278 -6.22 -3.92 20.52
CA GLN A 278 -5.20 -4.51 21.41
C GLN A 278 -4.16 -5.31 20.62
N ASP A 279 -4.58 -6.11 19.63
CA ASP A 279 -3.65 -6.85 18.76
C ASP A 279 -2.74 -5.91 17.99
N ILE A 280 -3.28 -4.81 17.44
CA ILE A 280 -2.54 -3.79 16.70
C ILE A 280 -1.53 -3.07 17.61
N SER A 281 -1.97 -2.66 18.81
CA SER A 281 -1.10 -2.00 19.80
C SER A 281 0.05 -2.92 20.19
N LEU A 282 -0.23 -4.19 20.57
CA LEU A 282 0.81 -5.15 20.94
C LEU A 282 1.84 -5.38 19.83
N LEU A 283 1.40 -5.51 18.56
CA LEU A 283 2.33 -5.66 17.43
C LEU A 283 3.17 -4.39 17.20
N SER A 284 2.56 -3.22 17.35
CA SER A 284 3.25 -1.94 17.26
C SER A 284 4.29 -1.81 18.36
N ASP A 285 3.92 -2.10 19.60
CA ASP A 285 4.76 -1.99 20.80
C ASP A 285 5.94 -2.97 20.72
N LEU A 286 5.69 -4.23 20.33
CA LEU A 286 6.76 -5.21 20.10
C LEU A 286 7.72 -4.77 18.99
N THR A 287 7.19 -4.19 17.90
CA THR A 287 8.02 -3.71 16.79
C THR A 287 8.85 -2.50 17.20
N ALA A 288 8.27 -1.56 17.92
CA ALA A 288 8.97 -0.41 18.48
C ALA A 288 10.06 -0.85 19.46
N LEU A 289 9.72 -1.66 20.44
CA LEU A 289 10.65 -2.20 21.43
C LEU A 289 11.79 -3.00 20.77
N SER A 290 11.55 -3.64 19.62
CA SER A 290 12.60 -4.33 18.88
C SER A 290 13.78 -3.43 18.50
N ALA A 291 13.55 -2.12 18.32
CA ALA A 291 14.58 -1.12 18.06
C ALA A 291 15.20 -0.53 19.33
N ALA A 292 14.56 -0.71 20.49
CA ALA A 292 14.98 -0.16 21.78
C ALA A 292 15.81 -1.14 22.63
N LEU A 293 16.21 -2.30 22.09
CA LEU A 293 16.98 -3.33 22.80
C LEU A 293 18.38 -3.51 22.22
N PRO A 294 19.26 -2.48 22.30
CA PRO A 294 20.63 -2.61 21.82
C PRO A 294 21.36 -3.73 22.60
N GLN A 295 22.44 -4.27 21.99
CA GLN A 295 23.29 -5.32 22.58
C GLN A 295 22.54 -6.61 22.98
N THR A 296 21.35 -6.87 22.48
CA THR A 296 20.58 -8.10 22.64
C THR A 296 20.71 -8.96 21.41
N PHE A 297 21.19 -10.18 21.53
CA PHE A 297 21.50 -11.05 20.41
C PHE A 297 21.01 -12.49 20.65
N GLY A 298 20.64 -13.17 19.57
CA GLY A 298 20.39 -14.61 19.54
C GLY A 298 21.10 -15.26 18.34
N ILE A 299 21.30 -16.57 18.39
CA ILE A 299 21.90 -17.34 17.30
C ILE A 299 20.81 -18.18 16.63
N TYR A 300 20.63 -17.97 15.32
CA TYR A 300 19.73 -18.74 14.47
C TYR A 300 20.49 -19.21 13.23
N ASN A 301 20.45 -20.50 12.94
CA ASN A 301 21.16 -21.09 11.80
C ASN A 301 22.61 -20.58 11.65
N HIS A 302 23.41 -20.69 12.71
CA HIS A 302 24.83 -20.29 12.80
C HIS A 302 25.14 -18.80 12.64
N LYS A 303 24.12 -17.93 12.60
CA LYS A 303 24.28 -16.50 12.44
C LYS A 303 23.72 -15.74 13.64
N LYS A 304 24.43 -14.69 14.05
CA LYS A 304 24.03 -13.81 15.16
C LYS A 304 23.05 -12.75 14.66
N TYR A 305 21.92 -12.64 15.32
CA TYR A 305 20.84 -11.69 15.00
C TYR A 305 20.46 -10.85 16.20
N SER A 306 19.95 -9.64 15.95
CA SER A 306 19.33 -8.77 16.92
C SER A 306 17.80 -8.85 16.86
N THR A 307 17.12 -8.11 17.72
CA THR A 307 15.66 -8.14 17.95
C THR A 307 14.82 -7.52 16.83
N HIS A 308 15.39 -6.73 15.92
CA HIS A 308 14.67 -5.86 14.98
C HIS A 308 13.62 -6.58 14.14
N LEU A 309 12.36 -6.09 14.21
CA LEU A 309 11.20 -6.63 13.52
C LEU A 309 10.78 -5.74 12.34
N PHE A 310 10.21 -6.36 11.32
CA PHE A 310 9.46 -5.69 10.27
C PHE A 310 7.99 -6.08 10.43
N CYS A 311 7.11 -5.09 10.56
CA CYS A 311 5.68 -5.28 10.73
C CYS A 311 4.91 -4.33 9.80
N VAL A 312 3.83 -4.85 9.19
CA VAL A 312 2.91 -4.07 8.37
C VAL A 312 1.48 -4.39 8.78
N ILE A 313 0.73 -3.34 9.13
CA ILE A 313 -0.66 -3.43 9.56
C ILE A 313 -1.53 -2.68 8.56
N PHE A 314 -2.46 -3.36 7.92
CA PHE A 314 -3.30 -2.72 6.92
C PHE A 314 -4.76 -3.16 6.95
N SER A 315 -5.63 -2.19 6.70
CA SER A 315 -7.08 -2.37 6.66
C SER A 315 -7.72 -1.18 5.95
N SER A 316 -9.03 -1.18 5.80
CA SER A 316 -9.78 -0.04 5.26
C SER A 316 -9.50 1.26 6.02
N ALA A 317 -9.76 2.41 5.40
CA ALA A 317 -9.67 3.70 6.08
C ALA A 317 -10.68 3.77 7.24
N GLY A 318 -10.28 4.42 8.35
CA GLY A 318 -11.15 4.58 9.52
C GLY A 318 -11.37 3.33 10.38
N SER A 319 -10.52 2.30 10.26
CA SER A 319 -10.67 1.00 10.94
C SER A 319 -9.95 0.90 12.29
N GLY A 320 -9.57 2.01 12.94
CA GLY A 320 -8.91 1.98 14.25
C GLY A 320 -7.38 1.76 14.21
N LYS A 321 -6.75 1.66 13.02
CA LYS A 321 -5.28 1.43 12.90
C LYS A 321 -4.42 2.51 13.56
N SER A 322 -4.96 3.70 13.82
CA SER A 322 -4.24 4.81 14.47
C SER A 322 -3.71 4.45 15.85
N ILE A 323 -4.28 3.43 16.51
CA ILE A 323 -3.80 2.93 17.79
C ILE A 323 -2.36 2.41 17.71
N ALA A 324 -1.86 2.05 16.52
CA ALA A 324 -0.45 1.69 16.33
C ALA A 324 0.54 2.81 16.72
N GLN A 325 0.07 4.06 16.92
CA GLN A 325 0.90 5.15 17.45
C GLN A 325 1.47 4.88 18.84
N THR A 326 0.90 3.96 19.61
CA THR A 326 1.43 3.55 20.92
C THR A 326 2.90 3.19 20.85
N GLY A 327 3.31 2.38 19.87
CA GLY A 327 4.71 2.03 19.68
C GLY A 327 5.63 3.22 19.43
N ARG A 328 5.13 4.31 18.82
CA ARG A 328 5.91 5.53 18.66
C ARG A 328 6.09 6.25 19.99
N TYR A 329 5.03 6.37 20.78
CA TYR A 329 5.09 7.03 22.08
C TYR A 329 6.13 6.38 23.01
N LEU A 330 6.26 5.04 22.96
CA LEU A 330 7.26 4.31 23.76
C LEU A 330 8.71 4.73 23.47
N LEU A 331 9.01 5.24 22.28
CA LEU A 331 10.37 5.53 21.83
C LEU A 331 10.71 7.03 21.85
N GLU A 332 9.77 7.92 22.17
CA GLU A 332 9.97 9.37 22.04
C GLU A 332 11.05 9.90 22.97
N GLU A 333 11.15 9.40 24.19
CA GLU A 333 12.19 9.81 25.16
C GLU A 333 13.58 9.39 24.66
N ILE A 334 13.73 8.17 24.14
CA ILE A 334 14.99 7.70 23.54
C ILE A 334 15.37 8.58 22.33
N GLN A 335 14.40 8.88 21.47
CA GLN A 335 14.63 9.75 20.30
C GLN A 335 15.07 11.15 20.73
N ALA A 336 14.43 11.75 21.71
CA ALA A 336 14.75 13.09 22.21
C ALA A 336 16.18 13.16 22.75
N GLU A 337 16.63 12.17 23.53
CA GLU A 337 17.99 12.09 24.09
C GLU A 337 19.03 11.91 22.99
N ILE A 338 18.78 11.03 22.02
CA ILE A 338 19.70 10.80 20.88
C ILE A 338 19.84 12.06 20.04
N LEU A 339 18.75 12.78 19.77
CA LEU A 339 18.78 14.02 18.99
C LEU A 339 19.52 15.12 19.77
N SER A 340 19.22 15.32 21.05
CA SER A 340 19.89 16.31 21.91
C SER A 340 21.39 16.09 21.94
N THR A 341 21.84 14.84 22.08
CA THR A 341 23.24 14.46 22.05
C THR A 341 23.88 14.76 20.70
N SER A 342 23.20 14.39 19.58
CA SER A 342 23.69 14.62 18.22
C SER A 342 23.81 16.11 17.90
N GLU A 343 22.82 16.92 18.28
CA GLU A 343 22.81 18.36 18.10
C GLU A 343 23.96 19.03 18.89
N SER A 344 24.18 18.59 20.13
CA SER A 344 25.29 19.09 20.98
C SER A 344 26.65 18.78 20.36
N MET A 345 26.83 17.55 19.83
CA MET A 345 28.05 17.15 19.13
C MET A 345 28.28 17.99 17.86
N GLN A 346 27.22 18.24 17.06
CA GLN A 346 27.31 19.07 15.85
C GLN A 346 27.67 20.53 16.20
N LYS A 347 27.06 21.07 17.25
CA LYS A 347 27.36 22.43 17.72
C LYS A 347 28.83 22.58 18.16
N ASN A 348 29.34 21.60 18.91
CA ASN A 348 30.75 21.57 19.31
C ASN A 348 31.69 21.46 18.10
N TYR A 349 31.35 20.61 17.13
CA TYR A 349 32.08 20.48 15.88
C TYR A 349 32.13 21.80 15.10
N HIS A 350 30.99 22.49 14.95
CA HIS A 350 30.98 23.79 14.26
C HIS A 350 31.87 24.83 14.94
N THR A 351 31.87 24.86 16.26
CA THR A 351 32.75 25.76 17.02
C THR A 351 34.22 25.41 16.78
N ALA A 352 34.58 24.14 16.90
CA ALA A 352 35.96 23.67 16.68
C ALA A 352 36.43 23.90 15.23
N HIS A 353 35.56 23.64 14.25
CA HIS A 353 35.86 23.84 12.83
C HIS A 353 36.04 25.32 12.48
N ASN A 354 35.23 26.22 13.02
CA ASN A 354 35.39 27.67 12.83
C ASN A 354 36.71 28.15 13.43
N THR A 355 37.09 27.67 14.63
CA THR A 355 38.37 27.97 15.27
C THR A 355 39.54 27.47 14.41
N TRP A 356 39.47 26.22 13.92
CA TRP A 356 40.46 25.65 13.03
C TRP A 356 40.62 26.45 11.74
N GLN A 357 39.51 26.87 11.11
CA GLN A 357 39.55 27.72 9.91
C GLN A 357 40.23 29.06 10.17
N ALA A 358 39.95 29.70 11.31
CA ALA A 358 40.59 30.94 11.70
C ALA A 358 42.11 30.76 11.91
N GLU A 359 42.51 29.67 12.59
CA GLU A 359 43.92 29.31 12.77
C GLU A 359 44.64 29.03 11.42
N CYS A 360 43.99 28.29 10.51
CA CYS A 360 44.53 28.03 9.18
C CYS A 360 44.77 29.32 8.39
N GLN A 361 43.82 30.27 8.47
CA GLN A 361 44.01 31.60 7.83
C GLN A 361 45.19 32.39 8.39
N GLN A 362 45.41 32.34 9.71
CA GLN A 362 46.55 33.01 10.36
C GLN A 362 47.88 32.33 10.02
N LYS A 363 47.98 31.00 10.10
CA LYS A 363 49.17 30.21 9.80
C LYS A 363 49.55 30.27 8.31
N ARG A 364 48.56 30.35 7.40
CA ARG A 364 48.79 30.54 5.96
C ARG A 364 49.55 31.83 5.65
N LYS A 365 49.35 32.86 6.47
CA LYS A 365 50.10 34.13 6.37
C LYS A 365 51.54 34.01 6.90
N LYS A 366 51.84 33.01 7.75
CA LYS A 366 53.16 32.81 8.39
C LYS A 366 53.97 31.66 7.78
N GLY A 367 53.40 30.82 6.91
CA GLY A 367 54.07 29.67 6.33
C GLY A 367 54.20 28.45 7.24
N ASP A 368 53.43 28.38 8.32
CA ASP A 368 53.49 27.34 9.33
C ASP A 368 52.61 26.10 8.94
N THR A 369 52.88 24.95 9.57
CA THR A 369 52.11 23.70 9.39
C THR A 369 50.72 23.83 10.03
N TYR A 370 49.68 23.28 9.34
CA TYR A 370 48.29 23.30 9.81
C TYR A 370 48.05 22.21 10.86
N SER A 371 47.14 22.46 11.81
CA SER A 371 46.53 21.43 12.64
C SER A 371 45.55 20.58 11.79
N GLU A 372 45.32 19.34 12.20
CA GLU A 372 44.35 18.46 11.54
C GLU A 372 42.92 19.06 11.58
N GLU A 373 42.18 18.89 10.50
CA GLU A 373 40.79 19.33 10.42
C GLU A 373 39.93 18.53 11.39
N PRO A 374 39.09 19.17 12.23
CA PRO A 374 38.15 18.47 13.07
C PRO A 374 37.24 17.55 12.26
N GLN A 375 37.12 16.30 12.69
CA GLN A 375 36.23 15.36 12.03
C GLN A 375 34.77 15.64 12.39
N ARG A 376 33.88 15.61 11.40
CA ARG A 376 32.45 15.77 11.60
C ARG A 376 31.88 14.55 12.34
N PRO A 377 31.22 14.73 13.52
CA PRO A 377 30.62 13.64 14.25
C PRO A 377 29.37 13.11 13.47
N PRO A 378 29.04 11.82 13.64
CA PRO A 378 27.80 11.26 13.08
C PRO A 378 26.57 11.93 13.70
N PHE A 379 25.55 12.20 12.88
CA PHE A 379 24.26 12.67 13.35
C PHE A 379 23.31 11.49 13.51
N LYS A 380 23.08 11.10 14.75
CA LYS A 380 22.24 9.95 15.07
C LYS A 380 20.78 10.36 15.29
N MET A 381 19.86 9.50 14.88
CA MET A 381 18.43 9.58 15.17
C MET A 381 17.83 8.17 15.20
N LEU A 382 16.91 7.90 16.09
CA LEU A 382 16.26 6.59 16.18
C LEU A 382 15.23 6.41 15.04
N PHE A 383 14.35 7.39 14.85
CA PHE A 383 13.36 7.38 13.78
C PHE A 383 13.95 7.89 12.47
N ILE A 384 14.00 7.04 11.45
CA ILE A 384 14.30 7.45 10.08
C ILE A 384 12.97 7.72 9.36
N PRO A 385 12.70 8.96 8.89
CA PRO A 385 11.46 9.26 8.18
C PRO A 385 11.31 8.42 6.92
N ALA A 386 10.12 7.91 6.63
CA ALA A 386 9.84 7.11 5.44
C ALA A 386 10.02 7.90 4.12
N THR A 387 9.95 9.23 4.18
CA THR A 387 10.25 10.15 3.05
C THR A 387 11.74 10.25 2.71
N THR A 388 12.62 9.65 3.53
CA THR A 388 14.08 9.76 3.35
C THR A 388 14.50 9.08 2.05
N SER A 389 15.31 9.77 1.23
CA SER A 389 15.86 9.18 0.00
C SER A 389 16.75 7.98 0.29
N TYR A 390 16.87 7.07 -0.68
CA TYR A 390 17.66 5.84 -0.55
C TYR A 390 19.08 6.09 -0.06
N THR A 391 19.79 7.04 -0.68
CA THR A 391 21.17 7.41 -0.30
C THR A 391 21.24 7.95 1.13
N ARG A 392 20.32 8.86 1.48
CA ARG A 392 20.32 9.46 2.82
C ARG A 392 19.97 8.44 3.89
N MET A 393 19.10 7.48 3.60
CA MET A 393 18.76 6.40 4.53
C MET A 393 19.98 5.52 4.83
N GLN A 394 20.78 5.18 3.83
CA GLN A 394 22.03 4.43 4.04
C GLN A 394 23.03 5.22 4.88
N ILE A 395 23.22 6.51 4.60
CA ILE A 395 24.09 7.38 5.41
C ILE A 395 23.57 7.42 6.86
N GLN A 396 22.26 7.56 7.06
CA GLN A 396 21.69 7.62 8.40
C GLN A 396 21.88 6.29 9.17
N MET A 397 21.69 5.16 8.50
CA MET A 397 21.95 3.84 9.11
C MET A 397 23.44 3.68 9.47
N GLN A 398 24.36 4.21 8.65
CA GLN A 398 25.78 4.23 8.96
C GLN A 398 26.09 5.11 10.17
N ASP A 399 25.53 6.33 10.22
CA ASP A 399 25.69 7.27 11.34
C ASP A 399 25.16 6.67 12.65
N ASN A 400 24.04 5.97 12.62
CA ASN A 400 23.46 5.31 13.78
C ASN A 400 24.30 4.10 14.25
N GLY A 401 24.94 3.38 13.34
CA GLY A 401 25.86 2.26 13.65
C GLY A 401 25.18 1.16 14.45
N SER A 402 25.76 0.77 15.58
CA SER A 402 25.28 -0.35 16.42
C SER A 402 24.01 -0.03 17.22
N GLN A 403 23.62 1.24 17.31
CA GLN A 403 22.42 1.68 18.03
C GLN A 403 21.15 1.15 17.36
N GLY A 404 21.13 1.11 16.02
CA GLY A 404 19.97 0.73 15.25
C GLY A 404 19.04 1.90 14.91
N SER A 405 17.94 1.59 14.25
CA SER A 405 16.97 2.55 13.73
C SER A 405 15.61 1.92 13.60
N ILE A 406 14.58 2.74 13.48
CA ILE A 406 13.25 2.33 13.09
C ILE A 406 12.69 3.28 12.03
N ILE A 407 12.06 2.71 10.99
CA ILE A 407 11.14 3.43 10.12
C ILE A 407 9.74 3.19 10.68
N PHE A 408 9.11 4.25 11.14
CA PHE A 408 7.76 4.21 11.69
C PHE A 408 6.90 5.20 10.92
N ASP A 409 5.90 4.70 10.17
CA ASP A 409 5.00 5.56 9.42
C ASP A 409 3.57 4.98 9.42
N THR A 410 2.59 5.85 9.59
CA THR A 410 1.17 5.49 9.58
C THR A 410 0.56 5.48 8.18
N GLU A 411 1.34 5.90 7.17
CA GLU A 411 0.95 5.88 5.77
C GLU A 411 2.02 5.19 4.92
N ALA A 412 1.84 3.89 4.66
CA ALA A 412 2.78 3.08 3.88
C ALA A 412 3.09 3.62 2.48
N GLN A 413 2.20 4.45 1.91
CA GLN A 413 2.41 5.12 0.62
C GLN A 413 3.65 6.01 0.61
N THR A 414 4.02 6.59 1.76
CA THR A 414 5.18 7.47 1.90
C THR A 414 6.47 6.76 1.47
N LEU A 415 6.70 5.54 1.99
CA LEU A 415 7.86 4.73 1.64
C LEU A 415 7.80 4.21 0.19
N SER A 416 6.61 3.84 -0.29
CA SER A 416 6.37 3.40 -1.66
C SER A 416 6.69 4.51 -2.67
N THR A 417 6.27 5.74 -2.41
CA THR A 417 6.56 6.89 -3.28
C THR A 417 8.06 7.18 -3.32
N ALA A 418 8.76 7.12 -2.19
CA ALA A 418 10.21 7.27 -2.14
C ALA A 418 10.93 6.19 -2.96
N ASN A 419 10.42 4.95 -2.96
CA ASN A 419 10.96 3.83 -3.74
C ASN A 419 10.85 4.04 -5.26
N HIS A 420 9.81 4.75 -5.73
CA HIS A 420 9.61 5.01 -7.16
C HIS A 420 10.39 6.23 -7.69
N LEU A 421 10.73 7.18 -6.84
CA LEU A 421 11.40 8.42 -7.22
C LEU A 421 12.92 8.32 -7.28
N ASP A 422 13.54 7.40 -6.54
CA ASP A 422 14.98 7.26 -6.43
C ASP A 422 15.53 6.11 -7.29
N CYS A 423 16.75 6.29 -7.80
CA CYS A 423 17.49 5.28 -8.55
C CYS A 423 17.96 4.08 -7.70
N GLY A 424 17.56 3.98 -6.42
CA GLY A 424 17.93 2.93 -5.50
C GLY A 424 16.84 1.85 -5.35
N ASN A 425 17.25 0.66 -4.97
CA ASN A 425 16.33 -0.45 -4.69
C ASN A 425 16.15 -0.60 -3.18
N PHE A 426 15.12 0.03 -2.61
CA PHE A 426 14.78 -0.08 -1.19
C PHE A 426 14.53 -1.53 -0.75
N ASP A 427 13.94 -2.35 -1.60
CA ASP A 427 13.66 -3.75 -1.31
C ASP A 427 14.94 -4.53 -1.00
N ASP A 428 16.02 -4.30 -1.77
CA ASP A 428 17.30 -4.95 -1.53
C ASP A 428 17.92 -4.50 -0.21
N MET A 429 17.88 -3.20 0.07
CA MET A 429 18.37 -2.64 1.32
C MET A 429 17.60 -3.17 2.54
N LEU A 430 16.27 -3.20 2.47
CA LEU A 430 15.42 -3.72 3.54
C LEU A 430 15.68 -5.22 3.78
N ARG A 431 15.80 -6.02 2.71
CA ARG A 431 16.12 -7.45 2.83
C ARG A 431 17.48 -7.68 3.49
N LYS A 432 18.51 -6.91 3.08
CA LYS A 432 19.84 -6.97 3.70
C LYS A 432 19.80 -6.52 5.16
N ALA A 433 19.05 -5.47 5.47
CA ALA A 433 18.91 -5.00 6.84
C ALA A 433 18.22 -6.02 7.74
N PHE A 434 17.16 -6.69 7.25
CA PHE A 434 16.49 -7.76 7.99
C PHE A 434 17.43 -8.92 8.32
N GLU A 435 18.28 -9.31 7.36
CA GLU A 435 19.24 -10.42 7.52
C GLU A 435 20.56 -9.98 8.18
N HIS A 436 20.73 -8.71 8.55
CA HIS A 436 22.00 -8.13 9.01
C HIS A 436 23.18 -8.38 8.05
N GLU A 437 22.89 -8.38 6.74
CA GLU A 437 23.91 -8.46 5.69
C GLU A 437 24.52 -7.10 5.42
N ASN A 438 25.81 -7.06 5.06
CA ASN A 438 26.49 -5.80 4.78
C ASN A 438 25.82 -5.02 3.64
N ILE A 439 25.74 -3.72 3.82
CA ILE A 439 25.26 -2.78 2.79
C ILE A 439 26.44 -1.87 2.42
N ASP A 440 26.92 -2.03 1.20
CA ASP A 440 28.04 -1.27 0.65
C ASP A 440 27.54 -0.48 -0.57
N SER A 441 27.81 0.82 -0.59
CA SER A 441 27.43 1.70 -1.69
C SER A 441 28.53 2.72 -1.98
N SER A 442 28.79 2.95 -3.27
CA SER A 442 29.70 3.98 -3.74
C SER A 442 28.99 4.92 -4.69
N TYR A 443 29.07 6.20 -4.44
CA TYR A 443 28.34 7.23 -5.19
C TYR A 443 29.28 7.99 -6.11
N LYS A 444 28.81 8.33 -7.32
CA LYS A 444 29.54 9.11 -8.31
C LYS A 444 29.55 10.62 -7.99
N ALA A 445 28.71 11.07 -7.07
CA ALA A 445 28.62 12.49 -6.72
C ALA A 445 29.84 12.93 -5.90
N ASN A 446 30.47 14.03 -6.29
CA ASN A 446 31.59 14.61 -5.56
C ASN A 446 31.15 15.04 -4.16
N GLY A 447 31.89 14.60 -3.14
CA GLY A 447 31.65 14.96 -1.74
C GLY A 447 30.80 13.98 -0.93
N ILE A 448 30.30 12.88 -1.51
CA ILE A 448 29.66 11.80 -0.76
C ILE A 448 30.67 10.67 -0.57
N SER A 449 31.03 10.41 0.69
CA SER A 449 31.88 9.27 1.05
C SER A 449 31.17 7.94 0.77
N PRO A 450 31.89 6.87 0.40
CA PRO A 450 31.31 5.54 0.31
C PRO A 450 30.66 5.12 1.63
N VAL A 451 29.53 4.42 1.53
CA VAL A 451 28.80 3.88 2.68
C VAL A 451 29.20 2.44 2.89
N TYR A 452 29.54 2.08 4.12
CA TYR A 452 29.88 0.73 4.56
C TYR A 452 29.16 0.41 5.86
N ILE A 453 28.00 -0.24 5.77
CA ILE A 453 27.21 -0.61 6.94
C ILE A 453 27.43 -2.11 7.21
N ARG A 454 28.11 -2.41 8.30
CA ARG A 454 28.27 -3.78 8.79
C ARG A 454 27.17 -4.09 9.78
N HIS A 455 26.47 -5.21 9.57
CA HIS A 455 25.39 -5.65 10.43
C HIS A 455 24.31 -4.57 10.65
N PRO A 456 23.66 -4.07 9.58
CA PRO A 456 22.63 -3.05 9.69
C PRO A 456 21.52 -3.48 10.65
N LYS A 457 21.07 -2.56 11.49
CA LYS A 457 20.01 -2.77 12.46
C LYS A 457 18.87 -1.81 12.16
N LEU A 458 17.79 -2.35 11.61
CA LEU A 458 16.63 -1.58 11.21
C LEU A 458 15.37 -2.33 11.61
N ALA A 459 14.46 -1.66 12.28
CA ALA A 459 13.08 -2.07 12.45
C ALA A 459 12.18 -1.32 11.48
N LEU A 460 11.03 -1.89 11.14
CA LEU A 460 10.07 -1.30 10.22
C LEU A 460 8.66 -1.50 10.75
N LEU A 461 7.93 -0.42 10.98
CA LEU A 461 6.50 -0.45 11.25
C LEU A 461 5.78 0.48 10.28
N LEU A 462 4.89 -0.08 9.49
CA LEU A 462 4.05 0.68 8.58
C LEU A 462 2.58 0.34 8.79
N THR A 463 1.73 1.34 8.76
CA THR A 463 0.30 1.11 8.63
C THR A 463 -0.22 1.71 7.33
N GLY A 464 -1.36 1.20 6.83
CA GLY A 464 -1.90 1.70 5.57
C GLY A 464 -3.20 1.05 5.13
N THR A 465 -3.61 1.36 3.92
CA THR A 465 -4.70 0.69 3.23
C THR A 465 -4.15 -0.39 2.28
N PRO A 466 -4.96 -1.38 1.86
CA PRO A 466 -4.50 -2.43 0.95
C PRO A 466 -3.80 -1.89 -0.30
N GLY A 467 -4.36 -0.88 -0.99
CA GLY A 467 -3.74 -0.32 -2.19
C GLY A 467 -2.40 0.37 -1.96
N GLN A 468 -2.15 0.93 -0.77
CA GLN A 468 -0.85 1.49 -0.39
C GLN A 468 0.19 0.39 -0.17
N ILE A 469 -0.22 -0.72 0.43
CA ILE A 469 0.65 -1.87 0.71
C ILE A 469 0.99 -2.63 -0.57
N ASP A 470 0.04 -2.79 -1.50
CA ASP A 470 0.27 -3.43 -2.80
C ASP A 470 1.40 -2.76 -3.57
N SER A 471 1.51 -1.43 -3.50
CA SER A 471 2.58 -0.67 -4.15
C SER A 471 3.95 -0.93 -3.51
N LEU A 472 4.01 -1.19 -2.21
CA LEU A 472 5.24 -1.52 -1.48
C LEU A 472 5.66 -2.98 -1.69
N LEU A 473 4.69 -3.90 -1.72
CA LEU A 473 4.89 -5.34 -1.79
C LEU A 473 4.64 -5.91 -3.20
N SER A 474 4.79 -5.10 -4.24
CA SER A 474 4.31 -5.28 -5.61
C SER A 474 4.72 -6.56 -6.35
N SER A 475 5.53 -7.44 -5.76
CA SER A 475 5.80 -8.76 -6.35
C SER A 475 6.12 -9.81 -5.28
N CYS A 476 5.43 -10.93 -5.33
CA CYS A 476 5.74 -12.11 -4.53
C CYS A 476 7.19 -12.58 -4.73
N GLY A 477 7.76 -12.39 -5.91
CA GLY A 477 9.09 -12.89 -6.28
C GLY A 477 10.28 -12.12 -5.70
N ASN A 478 10.09 -10.99 -4.99
CA ASN A 478 11.23 -10.21 -4.46
C ASN A 478 11.69 -10.63 -3.05
N GLY A 479 10.93 -11.46 -2.36
CA GLY A 479 11.26 -12.02 -1.05
C GLY A 479 11.16 -11.05 0.14
N LEU A 480 10.79 -9.78 -0.06
CA LEU A 480 10.55 -8.85 1.05
C LEU A 480 9.29 -9.22 1.85
N PRO A 481 8.15 -9.56 1.24
CA PRO A 481 6.93 -9.91 1.97
C PRO A 481 7.13 -11.03 3.00
N SER A 482 7.97 -12.03 2.70
CA SER A 482 8.24 -13.14 3.61
C SER A 482 9.00 -12.75 4.89
N ARG A 483 9.53 -11.53 4.98
CA ARG A 483 10.29 -11.00 6.12
C ARG A 483 9.46 -10.12 7.04
N ILE A 484 8.20 -9.88 6.67
CA ILE A 484 7.32 -8.92 7.34
C ILE A 484 6.24 -9.67 8.11
N LEU A 485 6.10 -9.35 9.39
CA LEU A 485 4.90 -9.70 10.16
C LEU A 485 3.73 -8.92 9.56
N THR A 486 2.80 -9.63 8.98
CA THR A 486 1.64 -9.05 8.32
C THR A 486 0.42 -9.18 9.21
N TYR A 487 -0.31 -8.08 9.40
CA TYR A 487 -1.60 -8.07 10.09
C TYR A 487 -2.61 -7.30 9.26
N THR A 488 -3.66 -7.97 8.82
CA THR A 488 -4.73 -7.37 8.00
C THR A 488 -6.09 -7.78 8.53
N PHE A 489 -7.09 -6.92 8.35
CA PHE A 489 -8.43 -7.25 8.84
C PHE A 489 -9.51 -6.46 8.10
N ARG A 490 -10.71 -7.00 8.21
CA ARG A 490 -11.97 -6.33 7.93
C ARG A 490 -12.84 -6.48 9.15
N GLU A 491 -13.44 -5.41 9.58
CA GLU A 491 -14.42 -5.41 10.67
C GLU A 491 -15.60 -4.52 10.30
N ILE A 492 -16.75 -4.82 10.88
CA ILE A 492 -17.91 -3.96 10.78
C ILE A 492 -17.62 -2.74 11.65
N PRO A 493 -17.65 -1.52 11.07
CA PRO A 493 -17.38 -0.32 11.86
C PRO A 493 -18.47 -0.11 12.91
N HIS A 494 -18.05 -0.02 14.16
CA HIS A 494 -18.91 0.41 15.26
C HIS A 494 -18.57 1.83 15.65
N TRP A 495 -19.60 2.62 15.94
CA TRP A 495 -19.37 3.94 16.50
C TRP A 495 -18.88 3.80 17.94
N LYS A 496 -17.69 4.34 18.24
CA LYS A 496 -17.18 4.41 19.61
C LYS A 496 -17.77 5.64 20.27
N GLU A 497 -18.41 5.46 21.43
CA GLU A 497 -18.92 6.60 22.21
C GLU A 497 -17.75 7.49 22.62
N MET A 498 -17.89 8.79 22.38
CA MET A 498 -16.91 9.80 22.79
C MET A 498 -17.41 10.51 24.02
N GLY A 499 -16.54 10.69 25.01
CA GLY A 499 -16.84 11.39 26.26
C GLY A 499 -15.74 12.41 26.60
N ASP A 500 -16.04 13.26 27.56
CA ASP A 500 -15.10 14.30 28.03
C ASP A 500 -13.98 13.73 28.94
N ASP A 501 -14.09 12.46 29.33
CA ASP A 501 -13.18 11.79 30.29
C ASP A 501 -11.98 11.08 29.58
N CYS A 502 -11.84 11.24 28.28
CA CYS A 502 -10.77 10.60 27.50
C CYS A 502 -9.40 11.20 27.85
N ILE A 503 -8.52 10.41 28.44
CA ILE A 503 -7.11 10.77 28.64
C ILE A 503 -6.38 10.59 27.30
N SER A 504 -5.48 11.53 26.97
CA SER A 504 -4.61 11.40 25.81
C SER A 504 -3.73 10.16 25.94
N LEU A 505 -3.75 9.28 24.93
CA LEU A 505 -2.85 8.12 24.88
C LEU A 505 -1.37 8.53 24.95
N GLU A 506 -1.00 9.64 24.33
CA GLU A 506 0.36 10.18 24.41
C GLU A 506 0.76 10.48 25.84
N ASP A 507 -0.13 11.12 26.63
CA ASP A 507 0.17 11.45 28.02
C ASP A 507 0.17 10.20 28.92
N SER A 508 -0.71 9.23 28.68
CA SER A 508 -0.75 7.97 29.44
C SER A 508 0.48 7.10 29.17
N PHE A 509 1.10 7.20 27.99
CA PHE A 509 2.30 6.43 27.63
C PHE A 509 3.62 7.09 28.11
N LYS A 510 3.63 8.34 28.55
CA LYS A 510 4.86 9.00 29.05
C LYS A 510 5.58 8.24 30.17
N PRO A 511 4.90 7.74 31.23
CA PRO A 511 5.56 6.94 32.27
C PRO A 511 6.13 5.63 31.72
N ILE A 512 5.44 5.01 30.76
CA ILE A 512 5.89 3.78 30.12
C ILE A 512 7.11 4.06 29.24
N ALA A 513 7.11 5.15 28.47
CA ALA A 513 8.23 5.60 27.67
C ALA A 513 9.49 5.84 28.53
N HIS A 514 9.33 6.39 29.72
CA HIS A 514 10.43 6.54 30.66
C HIS A 514 11.02 5.19 31.09
N ARG A 515 10.19 4.20 31.42
CA ARG A 515 10.66 2.83 31.70
C ARG A 515 11.33 2.18 30.49
N VAL A 516 10.86 2.45 29.26
CA VAL A 516 11.51 1.99 28.02
C VAL A 516 12.86 2.66 27.83
N TYR A 517 13.03 3.93 28.20
CA TYR A 517 14.32 4.62 28.19
C TYR A 517 15.30 4.01 29.22
N GLU A 518 14.81 3.66 30.43
CA GLU A 518 15.62 2.93 31.42
C GLU A 518 16.04 1.55 30.90
N LEU A 519 15.12 0.79 30.29
CA LEU A 519 15.39 -0.49 29.62
C LEU A 519 16.45 -0.34 28.51
N TYR A 520 16.35 0.70 27.70
CA TYR A 520 17.33 1.00 26.64
C TYR A 520 18.73 1.20 27.21
N ASN A 521 18.87 2.00 28.28
CA ASN A 521 20.14 2.24 28.96
C ASN A 521 20.67 0.97 29.63
N PHE A 522 19.81 0.18 30.26
CA PHE A 522 20.15 -1.14 30.80
C PHE A 522 20.71 -2.05 29.71
N CYS A 523 20.10 -2.08 28.54
CA CYS A 523 20.55 -2.90 27.42
C CYS A 523 21.91 -2.42 26.86
N LEU A 524 22.17 -1.13 26.82
CA LEU A 524 23.48 -0.57 26.40
C LEU A 524 24.60 -1.03 27.34
N ALA A 525 24.33 -1.04 28.64
CA ALA A 525 25.31 -1.39 29.66
C ALA A 525 25.57 -2.91 29.77
N HIS A 526 24.58 -3.74 29.45
CA HIS A 526 24.60 -5.18 29.68
C HIS A 526 24.33 -5.96 28.39
N PRO A 527 25.36 -6.24 27.58
CA PRO A 527 25.24 -7.11 26.39
C PRO A 527 24.79 -8.52 26.78
N VAL A 528 23.88 -9.11 26.01
CA VAL A 528 23.30 -10.41 26.35
C VAL A 528 23.17 -11.32 25.14
N LEU A 529 23.33 -12.63 25.37
CA LEU A 529 23.05 -13.71 24.43
C LEU A 529 21.80 -14.46 24.87
N PHE A 530 20.80 -14.49 23.99
CA PHE A 530 19.52 -15.17 24.20
C PHE A 530 19.56 -16.63 23.72
N HIS A 531 18.89 -17.51 24.45
CA HIS A 531 18.76 -18.92 24.14
C HIS A 531 17.32 -19.42 24.27
N PHE A 532 16.94 -20.27 23.32
CA PHE A 532 15.83 -21.20 23.54
C PHE A 532 16.32 -22.44 24.30
N THR A 533 15.45 -23.00 25.10
CA THR A 533 15.68 -24.36 25.68
C THR A 533 15.54 -25.45 24.61
N ARG A 534 16.07 -26.63 24.89
CA ARG A 534 15.96 -27.76 23.94
C ARG A 534 14.50 -28.15 23.64
N PRO A 535 13.58 -28.22 24.60
CA PRO A 535 12.17 -28.47 24.35
C PRO A 535 11.55 -27.43 23.41
N GLN A 536 11.84 -26.10 23.60
CA GLN A 536 11.34 -25.03 22.75
C GLN A 536 11.84 -25.16 21.30
N TRP A 537 13.14 -25.51 21.09
CA TRP A 537 13.66 -25.79 19.75
C TRP A 537 12.94 -26.98 19.11
N ASN A 538 12.70 -28.07 19.86
CA ASN A 538 11.99 -29.21 19.34
C ASN A 538 10.56 -28.85 18.93
N ARG A 539 9.86 -28.11 19.76
CA ARG A 539 8.50 -27.61 19.49
C ARG A 539 8.44 -26.72 18.25
N LEU A 540 9.38 -25.78 18.12
CA LEU A 540 9.50 -24.89 16.95
C LEU A 540 9.72 -25.72 15.66
N ASN A 541 10.66 -26.65 15.70
CA ASN A 541 11.00 -27.50 14.56
C ASN A 541 9.83 -28.39 14.12
N GLU A 542 9.11 -28.99 15.07
CA GLU A 542 7.92 -29.81 14.80
C GLU A 542 6.87 -29.04 14.03
N ILE A 543 6.45 -27.87 14.56
CA ILE A 543 5.39 -27.06 13.99
C ILE A 543 5.78 -26.56 12.59
N PHE A 544 6.95 -25.91 12.46
CA PHE A 544 7.35 -25.31 11.19
C PHE A 544 7.77 -26.34 10.13
N SER A 545 8.22 -27.55 10.50
CA SER A 545 8.42 -28.66 9.56
C SER A 545 7.10 -29.16 9.00
N HIS A 546 6.07 -29.27 9.83
CA HIS A 546 4.73 -29.66 9.40
C HIS A 546 4.16 -28.62 8.42
N MET A 547 4.14 -27.34 8.81
CA MET A 547 3.68 -26.21 7.96
C MET A 547 4.43 -26.17 6.62
N LEU A 548 5.76 -26.36 6.66
CA LEU A 548 6.57 -26.36 5.44
C LEU A 548 6.19 -27.50 4.49
N SER A 549 5.90 -28.69 5.05
CA SER A 549 5.47 -29.84 4.26
C SER A 549 4.11 -29.62 3.61
N GLU A 550 3.16 -29.02 4.32
CA GLU A 550 1.84 -28.67 3.80
C GLU A 550 1.94 -27.68 2.64
N VAL A 551 2.66 -26.59 2.84
CA VAL A 551 2.83 -25.54 1.80
C VAL A 551 3.63 -26.09 0.59
N ALA A 552 4.56 -27.00 0.81
CA ALA A 552 5.31 -27.64 -0.29
C ALA A 552 4.38 -28.53 -1.15
N MET A 553 3.40 -29.21 -0.54
CA MET A 553 2.38 -29.99 -1.28
C MET A 553 1.46 -29.06 -2.11
N GLU A 554 1.20 -27.84 -1.66
CA GLU A 554 0.45 -26.83 -2.40
C GLU A 554 1.24 -26.24 -3.59
N GLY A 555 2.56 -26.45 -3.65
CA GLY A 555 3.43 -25.95 -4.71
C GLY A 555 3.65 -24.43 -4.66
N ASN A 556 3.50 -23.80 -3.50
CA ASN A 556 3.63 -22.36 -3.32
C ASN A 556 5.02 -21.99 -2.74
N ASP A 557 5.97 -21.65 -3.61
CA ASP A 557 7.35 -21.32 -3.20
C ASP A 557 7.44 -20.06 -2.34
N ASP A 558 6.57 -19.08 -2.55
CA ASP A 558 6.56 -17.84 -1.78
C ASP A 558 6.12 -18.09 -0.32
N LEU A 559 5.09 -18.90 -0.11
CA LEU A 559 4.66 -19.30 1.23
C LEU A 559 5.68 -20.18 1.94
N GLN A 560 6.44 -21.03 1.23
CA GLN A 560 7.55 -21.77 1.83
C GLN A 560 8.62 -20.81 2.41
N ALA A 561 8.89 -19.70 1.69
CA ALA A 561 9.79 -18.65 2.18
C ALA A 561 9.23 -17.95 3.42
N VAL A 562 7.92 -17.72 3.49
CA VAL A 562 7.24 -17.15 4.68
C VAL A 562 7.40 -18.09 5.87
N VAL A 563 7.05 -19.37 5.73
CA VAL A 563 7.15 -20.37 6.81
C VAL A 563 8.57 -20.39 7.42
N LYS A 564 9.61 -20.48 6.58
CA LYS A 564 11.01 -20.51 7.04
C LYS A 564 11.41 -19.26 7.84
N ARG A 565 10.92 -18.08 7.45
CA ARG A 565 11.25 -16.81 8.12
C ARG A 565 10.39 -16.55 9.33
N TYR A 566 9.15 -17.00 9.35
CA TYR A 566 8.28 -16.87 10.49
C TYR A 566 8.77 -17.69 11.69
N ALA A 567 9.35 -18.87 11.47
CA ALA A 567 10.06 -19.59 12.53
C ALA A 567 11.16 -18.73 13.19
N PHE A 568 11.90 -17.96 12.41
CA PHE A 568 12.90 -17.03 12.92
C PHE A 568 12.26 -15.82 13.66
N LEU A 569 11.10 -15.33 13.21
CA LEU A 569 10.39 -14.23 13.88
C LEU A 569 9.89 -14.63 15.28
N VAL A 570 9.55 -15.91 15.52
CA VAL A 570 9.26 -16.41 16.87
C VAL A 570 10.45 -16.14 17.80
N MET A 571 11.68 -16.42 17.36
CA MET A 571 12.87 -16.13 18.16
C MET A 571 13.00 -14.63 18.46
N ARG A 572 12.81 -13.76 17.48
CA ARG A 572 12.94 -12.31 17.69
C ARG A 572 11.93 -11.78 18.70
N ILE A 573 10.67 -12.21 18.62
CA ILE A 573 9.63 -11.80 19.57
C ILE A 573 9.92 -12.36 20.97
N SER A 574 10.38 -13.60 21.05
CA SER A 574 10.80 -14.20 22.33
C SER A 574 11.99 -13.44 22.95
N MET A 575 12.97 -13.04 22.14
CA MET A 575 14.11 -12.22 22.59
C MET A 575 13.64 -10.91 23.23
N ILE A 576 12.64 -10.24 22.65
CA ILE A 576 12.10 -8.97 23.16
C ILE A 576 11.50 -9.20 24.55
N GLN A 577 10.61 -10.17 24.67
CA GLN A 577 9.91 -10.46 25.93
C GLN A 577 10.89 -10.89 27.03
N THR A 578 11.81 -11.83 26.72
CA THR A 578 12.79 -12.31 27.68
C THR A 578 13.73 -11.19 28.15
N ARG A 579 14.08 -10.26 27.24
CA ARG A 579 14.94 -9.13 27.60
C ARG A 579 14.23 -8.13 28.52
N ILE A 580 12.95 -7.89 28.30
CA ILE A 580 12.14 -7.07 29.21
C ILE A 580 12.08 -7.70 30.60
N ARG A 581 11.81 -8.99 30.70
CA ARG A 581 11.78 -9.69 32.01
C ARG A 581 13.14 -9.68 32.71
N GLN A 582 14.23 -9.75 31.96
CA GLN A 582 15.57 -9.64 32.52
C GLN A 582 15.78 -8.26 33.17
N PHE A 583 15.34 -7.21 32.51
CA PHE A 583 15.38 -5.85 33.04
C PHE A 583 14.49 -5.72 34.30
N GLU A 584 13.26 -6.21 34.25
CA GLU A 584 12.30 -6.18 35.36
C GLU A 584 12.82 -6.93 36.60
N ALA A 585 13.51 -8.04 36.37
CA ALA A 585 14.17 -8.81 37.41
C ALA A 585 15.52 -8.24 37.89
N ASN A 586 16.01 -7.16 37.25
CA ASN A 586 17.35 -6.62 37.44
C ASN A 586 18.46 -7.70 37.36
N ASP A 587 18.28 -8.67 36.42
CA ASP A 587 19.23 -9.76 36.20
C ASP A 587 20.34 -9.30 35.26
N LEU A 588 21.60 -9.37 35.72
CA LEU A 588 22.78 -8.93 34.99
C LEU A 588 23.49 -10.09 34.25
N SER A 589 22.86 -11.24 34.14
CA SER A 589 23.44 -12.42 33.49
C SER A 589 23.73 -12.14 32.02
N PRO A 590 24.91 -12.51 31.48
CA PRO A 590 25.26 -12.31 30.07
C PRO A 590 24.55 -13.27 29.12
N GLU A 591 23.91 -14.31 29.64
CA GLU A 591 23.13 -15.29 28.91
C GLU A 591 21.72 -15.39 29.51
N ILE A 592 20.69 -15.33 28.68
CA ILE A 592 19.28 -15.41 29.08
C ILE A 592 18.56 -16.53 28.35
N TYR A 593 17.65 -17.19 29.07
CA TYR A 593 16.86 -18.28 28.55
C TYR A 593 15.38 -17.91 28.50
N CYS A 594 14.74 -18.22 27.38
CA CYS A 594 13.30 -17.98 27.21
C CYS A 594 12.49 -18.83 28.17
N ILE A 595 11.49 -18.25 28.83
CA ILE A 595 10.48 -19.03 29.56
C ILE A 595 9.42 -19.55 28.58
N ASP A 596 8.78 -20.67 28.95
CA ASP A 596 7.81 -21.33 28.05
C ASP A 596 6.59 -20.43 27.75
N ALA A 597 6.14 -19.61 28.71
CA ALA A 597 5.05 -18.67 28.48
C ALA A 597 5.36 -17.64 27.37
N ASP A 598 6.58 -17.07 27.35
CA ASP A 598 6.98 -16.11 26.34
C ASP A 598 7.23 -16.78 24.98
N PHE A 599 7.74 -18.03 24.98
CA PHE A 599 7.88 -18.83 23.77
C PHE A 599 6.51 -19.13 23.12
N GLU A 600 5.56 -19.69 23.89
CA GLU A 600 4.23 -20.04 23.34
C GLU A 600 3.47 -18.79 22.88
N ARG A 601 3.59 -17.68 23.60
CA ARG A 601 3.01 -16.38 23.19
C ARG A 601 3.60 -15.92 21.86
N SER A 602 4.93 -15.92 21.72
CA SER A 602 5.61 -15.55 20.48
C SER A 602 5.18 -16.45 19.32
N LEU A 603 5.03 -17.74 19.58
CA LEU A 603 4.55 -18.72 18.61
C LEU A 603 3.11 -18.40 18.17
N GLN A 604 2.20 -18.16 19.10
CA GLN A 604 0.80 -17.81 18.81
C GLN A 604 0.68 -16.51 18.00
N ILE A 605 1.43 -15.45 18.35
CA ILE A 605 1.48 -14.19 17.58
C ILE A 605 1.91 -14.47 16.14
N VAL A 606 3.00 -15.22 15.97
CA VAL A 606 3.55 -15.50 14.63
C VAL A 606 2.63 -16.38 13.81
N LEU A 607 1.99 -17.39 14.41
CA LEU A 607 1.03 -18.26 13.72
C LEU A 607 -0.21 -17.48 13.27
N CYS A 608 -0.74 -16.59 14.11
CA CYS A 608 -1.84 -15.70 13.71
C CYS A 608 -1.42 -14.78 12.55
N CYS A 609 -0.25 -14.14 12.64
CA CYS A 609 0.29 -13.31 11.55
C CYS A 609 0.58 -14.12 10.28
N TYR A 610 0.87 -15.42 10.39
CA TYR A 610 1.02 -16.30 9.24
C TYR A 610 -0.29 -16.47 8.47
N GLU A 611 -1.43 -16.64 9.16
CA GLU A 611 -2.73 -16.70 8.49
C GLU A 611 -3.05 -15.38 7.76
N HIS A 612 -2.77 -14.22 8.37
CA HIS A 612 -2.88 -12.93 7.69
C HIS A 612 -1.94 -12.81 6.48
N SER A 613 -0.71 -13.34 6.57
CA SER A 613 0.23 -13.37 5.44
C SER A 613 -0.26 -14.27 4.30
N ARG A 614 -0.92 -15.41 4.60
CA ARG A 614 -1.54 -16.28 3.57
C ARG A 614 -2.59 -15.53 2.77
N LEU A 615 -3.44 -14.74 3.43
CA LEU A 615 -4.44 -13.90 2.75
C LEU A 615 -3.78 -12.87 1.83
N LEU A 616 -2.72 -12.21 2.29
CA LEU A 616 -1.97 -11.27 1.46
C LEU A 616 -1.40 -11.96 0.22
N HIS A 617 -0.74 -13.11 0.37
CA HIS A 617 -0.17 -13.86 -0.75
C HIS A 617 -1.23 -14.38 -1.73
N SER A 618 -2.42 -14.73 -1.27
CA SER A 618 -3.52 -15.16 -2.13
C SER A 618 -4.13 -14.02 -2.96
N SER A 619 -4.02 -12.78 -2.47
CA SER A 619 -4.56 -11.58 -3.13
C SER A 619 -3.54 -10.88 -4.02
N MET A 620 -2.23 -11.18 -3.86
CA MET A 620 -1.20 -10.59 -4.71
C MET A 620 -1.29 -11.09 -6.15
N PRO A 621 -1.15 -10.18 -7.12
CA PRO A 621 -1.06 -10.62 -8.51
C PRO A 621 0.17 -11.54 -8.67
N VAL A 622 -0.06 -12.74 -9.19
CA VAL A 622 1.04 -13.60 -9.68
C VAL A 622 1.88 -12.71 -10.58
N PRO A 623 3.23 -12.69 -10.47
CA PRO A 623 4.07 -11.84 -11.30
C PRO A 623 3.68 -12.02 -12.76
N SER A 624 2.88 -11.11 -13.29
CA SER A 624 2.59 -11.09 -14.70
C SER A 624 3.94 -10.85 -15.34
N VAL A 625 4.40 -11.82 -16.13
CA VAL A 625 5.47 -11.58 -17.08
C VAL A 625 5.19 -10.23 -17.71
N ARG A 626 6.09 -9.25 -17.54
CA ARG A 626 5.92 -7.88 -18.06
C ARG A 626 5.30 -7.96 -19.42
N PRO A 627 4.17 -7.30 -19.72
CA PRO A 627 3.52 -7.41 -21.01
C PRO A 627 4.56 -7.15 -22.08
N LEU A 628 4.79 -8.14 -22.91
CA LEU A 628 5.80 -8.09 -23.94
C LEU A 628 5.39 -6.99 -24.93
N LYS A 629 6.23 -5.99 -25.15
CA LYS A 629 5.98 -4.95 -26.16
C LYS A 629 5.67 -5.66 -27.49
N ASN A 630 4.50 -5.42 -28.07
CA ASN A 630 3.93 -6.09 -29.24
C ASN A 630 3.59 -7.59 -29.05
N PRO A 631 2.55 -7.91 -28.25
CA PRO A 631 2.17 -9.30 -27.97
C PRO A 631 1.83 -10.11 -29.23
N ASN A 632 1.32 -9.48 -30.29
CA ASN A 632 0.98 -10.15 -31.53
C ASN A 632 2.21 -10.63 -32.30
N VAL A 633 3.27 -9.81 -32.42
CA VAL A 633 4.51 -10.19 -33.11
C VAL A 633 5.24 -11.30 -32.35
N ILE A 634 5.22 -11.25 -31.02
CA ILE A 634 5.82 -12.28 -30.18
C ILE A 634 5.00 -13.57 -30.23
N ARG A 635 3.67 -13.48 -30.23
CA ARG A 635 2.77 -14.62 -30.40
C ARG A 635 3.03 -15.33 -31.73
N ASN A 636 3.17 -14.59 -32.83
CA ASN A 636 3.50 -15.13 -34.14
C ASN A 636 4.86 -15.81 -34.13
N PHE A 637 5.90 -15.16 -33.60
CA PHE A 637 7.21 -15.76 -33.42
C PHE A 637 7.16 -17.08 -32.65
N VAL A 638 6.45 -17.15 -31.51
CA VAL A 638 6.30 -18.38 -30.71
C VAL A 638 5.52 -19.44 -31.47
N ASN A 639 4.49 -19.07 -32.21
CA ASN A 639 3.70 -20.00 -33.00
C ASN A 639 4.49 -20.62 -34.16
N GLU A 640 5.41 -19.90 -34.74
CA GLU A 640 6.30 -20.35 -35.85
C GLU A 640 7.46 -21.20 -35.36
N LEU A 641 7.87 -21.14 -34.08
CA LEU A 641 8.90 -22.03 -33.55
C LEU A 641 8.50 -23.50 -33.73
N PRO A 642 9.43 -24.42 -34.12
CA PRO A 642 9.18 -25.85 -34.12
C PRO A 642 8.83 -26.40 -32.74
N ASN A 643 8.23 -27.60 -32.68
CA ASN A 643 7.92 -28.25 -31.39
C ASN A 643 9.18 -28.54 -30.56
N SER A 644 10.31 -28.83 -31.21
CA SER A 644 11.64 -28.92 -30.63
C SER A 644 12.59 -28.06 -31.45
N PHE A 645 13.37 -27.19 -30.81
CA PHE A 645 14.25 -26.24 -31.49
C PHE A 645 15.48 -25.88 -30.64
N THR A 646 16.50 -25.41 -31.32
CA THR A 646 17.73 -24.89 -30.71
C THR A 646 17.70 -23.36 -30.57
N THR A 647 18.60 -22.82 -29.74
CA THR A 647 18.78 -21.36 -29.64
C THR A 647 19.06 -20.71 -30.99
N ASP A 648 19.88 -21.35 -31.85
CA ASP A 648 20.27 -20.82 -33.16
C ASP A 648 19.10 -20.80 -34.14
N GLU A 649 18.24 -21.82 -34.11
CA GLU A 649 17.00 -21.83 -34.89
C GLU A 649 16.04 -20.72 -34.45
N ALA A 650 15.91 -20.53 -33.15
CA ALA A 650 15.10 -19.43 -32.63
C ALA A 650 15.67 -18.04 -33.03
N ILE A 651 16.99 -17.89 -33.05
CA ILE A 651 17.64 -16.64 -33.51
C ILE A 651 17.39 -16.40 -35.02
N ARG A 652 17.52 -17.44 -35.84
CA ARG A 652 17.23 -17.34 -37.30
C ARG A 652 15.77 -16.97 -37.56
N LEU A 653 14.86 -17.58 -36.82
CA LEU A 653 13.43 -17.26 -36.92
C LEU A 653 13.15 -15.86 -36.39
N GLY A 654 13.79 -15.47 -35.27
CA GLY A 654 13.66 -14.15 -34.69
C GLY A 654 14.07 -13.03 -35.63
N ALA A 655 15.07 -13.26 -36.50
CA ALA A 655 15.47 -12.29 -37.51
C ALA A 655 14.35 -11.98 -38.54
N LYS A 656 13.45 -12.92 -38.81
CA LYS A 656 12.26 -12.70 -39.67
C LYS A 656 11.22 -11.77 -39.01
N HIS A 657 11.27 -11.65 -37.70
CA HIS A 657 10.40 -10.79 -36.90
C HIS A 657 11.11 -9.54 -36.38
N ASP A 658 12.22 -9.13 -36.97
CA ASP A 658 13.08 -8.01 -36.57
C ASP A 658 13.57 -8.11 -35.08
N PHE A 659 13.79 -9.33 -34.61
CA PHE A 659 14.34 -9.57 -33.30
C PHE A 659 15.85 -9.79 -33.37
N ASN A 660 16.61 -8.96 -32.65
CA ASN A 660 18.05 -9.16 -32.54
C ASN A 660 18.36 -10.30 -31.53
N LEU A 661 19.60 -10.80 -31.56
CA LEU A 661 20.11 -11.87 -30.70
C LEU A 661 19.75 -11.67 -29.20
N ARG A 662 19.94 -10.44 -28.67
CA ARG A 662 19.65 -10.14 -27.26
C ARG A 662 18.16 -10.25 -26.94
N LYS A 663 17.31 -9.83 -27.88
CA LYS A 663 15.85 -9.89 -27.74
C LYS A 663 15.36 -11.34 -27.76
N VAL A 664 15.85 -12.17 -28.69
CA VAL A 664 15.49 -13.60 -28.76
C VAL A 664 15.93 -14.33 -27.48
N THR A 665 17.18 -14.14 -27.05
CA THR A 665 17.69 -14.78 -25.82
C THR A 665 16.88 -14.38 -24.58
N ARG A 666 16.45 -13.10 -24.52
CA ARG A 666 15.60 -12.62 -23.41
C ARG A 666 14.20 -13.22 -23.49
N LEU A 667 13.62 -13.34 -24.69
CA LEU A 667 12.33 -13.99 -24.93
C LEU A 667 12.36 -15.47 -24.55
N LEU A 668 13.37 -16.22 -24.94
CA LEU A 668 13.51 -17.63 -24.56
C LEU A 668 13.62 -17.80 -23.04
N LYS A 669 14.31 -16.89 -22.34
CA LYS A 669 14.34 -16.90 -20.87
C LYS A 669 12.96 -16.60 -20.25
N SER A 670 12.25 -15.60 -20.76
CA SER A 670 10.95 -15.21 -20.21
C SER A 670 9.82 -16.19 -20.53
N LEU A 671 9.93 -16.94 -21.60
CA LEU A 671 8.93 -17.94 -22.04
C LEU A 671 9.19 -19.34 -21.46
N ASN A 672 10.37 -19.56 -20.88
CA ASN A 672 10.73 -20.85 -20.27
C ASN A 672 9.84 -21.15 -19.04
N GLY A 673 9.22 -22.32 -19.03
CA GLY A 673 8.21 -22.72 -18.02
C GLY A 673 6.77 -22.24 -18.34
N ILE A 674 6.57 -21.36 -19.35
CA ILE A 674 5.25 -20.81 -19.69
C ILE A 674 4.76 -21.35 -21.05
N LYS A 675 5.55 -21.21 -22.08
CA LYS A 675 5.25 -21.61 -23.47
C LYS A 675 6.27 -22.60 -24.06
N ILE A 676 7.46 -22.61 -23.51
CA ILE A 676 8.55 -23.49 -23.88
C ILE A 676 9.20 -24.07 -22.62
N SER A 677 9.87 -25.20 -22.74
CA SER A 677 10.71 -25.80 -21.68
C SER A 677 12.11 -26.05 -22.21
N LYS A 678 13.11 -25.66 -21.41
CA LYS A 678 14.51 -25.92 -21.72
C LYS A 678 14.86 -27.37 -21.35
N ILE A 679 15.30 -28.17 -22.34
CA ILE A 679 15.66 -29.60 -22.13
C ILE A 679 17.15 -29.72 -21.77
N SER A 680 18.01 -29.01 -22.50
CA SER A 680 19.47 -29.02 -22.32
C SER A 680 20.07 -27.67 -22.69
N HIS A 681 21.40 -27.55 -22.62
CA HIS A 681 22.06 -26.30 -23.02
C HIS A 681 21.77 -25.97 -24.49
N GLY A 682 21.04 -24.88 -24.71
CA GLY A 682 20.66 -24.39 -26.04
C GLY A 682 19.51 -25.12 -26.72
N SER A 683 18.82 -26.09 -26.09
CA SER A 683 17.72 -26.86 -26.68
C SER A 683 16.42 -26.69 -25.88
N TYR A 684 15.31 -26.52 -26.59
CA TYR A 684 13.99 -26.20 -26.05
C TYR A 684 12.88 -27.03 -26.72
N ILE A 685 11.78 -27.25 -26.00
CA ILE A 685 10.52 -27.79 -26.56
C ILE A 685 9.38 -26.82 -26.29
N LYS A 686 8.39 -26.79 -27.19
CA LYS A 686 7.11 -26.11 -26.94
C LYS A 686 6.30 -26.87 -25.89
N LEU A 687 5.71 -26.13 -24.96
CA LEU A 687 4.70 -26.64 -24.04
C LEU A 687 3.34 -26.51 -24.70
N ASN A 688 2.78 -27.62 -25.20
CA ASN A 688 1.39 -27.67 -25.65
C ASN A 688 0.52 -27.59 -24.38
N LYS A 689 -0.12 -26.45 -24.13
CA LYS A 689 -1.25 -26.43 -23.20
C LYS A 689 -2.44 -27.07 -23.93
N GLN A 690 -2.90 -28.24 -23.45
CA GLN A 690 -4.26 -28.72 -23.69
C GLN A 690 -5.29 -27.74 -23.14
#